data_140b6615f96cba36d5b29034109b5dc0
#
_entry.id   140b6615f96cba36d5b29034109b5dc0
#
_cell.length_a   1.000
_cell.length_b   1.000
_cell.length_c   1.000
_cell.angle_alpha   90.00
_cell.angle_beta   90.00
_cell.angle_gamma   90.00
#
_symmetry.space_group_name_H-M   'P 1'
#
loop_
_entity.id
_entity.type
_entity.pdbx_description
1 polymer ?
#
loop_
_entity_poly.entity_id
_entity_poly.type
_entity_poly.pdbx_seq_one_letter_code
_entity_poly.pdbx_strand_id
1 'polypeptide(L)'
;MSRALDTHSDFIPRHIGPSEADQAKMLAVIGCASLDALIEEVVPPRIRNQAPLALPGSRSEPDVLAELKQVAARNKVFRNYIGQGYYGTHTPNVVLRNVLENPAWYTAYTPYQPEISQGRLEALLNYQTMVADLTGLDISNASLLDEGTAAAEAMTLARRGAKSKSQVFFISRHCHPQTIEVVRTRAEGLDIEIVIGDESQGLPECFGVLLQYPHSLGGVVDYRALAEAAHAQGAVVACATDLLALALLTPPGEWGADIAVGSAQRFGVPFGFGGPHAGFMACRDAFKRNMPGRLVGVSKDAQGNPALRLALQTREQHIRREKATSNICTAQVLLAVMAGLYAVWHGPAGIRRIATRVHSFTGALREQLQALGLTVENDSYFDTLLVQAGAAAPAILAAAERAQINLRRVDDARLAVSLDETVTAQDLQALINVFAAGLGKPEVALDAASLSAEAGAGLPAGTVRTTPILSHPIFSSVQSETDMLRYLRKLADKDLALDRSMIPLGSCTMKLNATAEMIPITWPEFALIHPFAPAAQTAGYRELIDRLSAALCEITGYDNISLQPNSGAQGEYAGLLAIRGYHQARGQHQRNVCLIPSSAHGTNPASAQLAGMEVVVVASDADGNVDLPDLRAKIAQVGDRLAALMITYPSTHGVFEEAVTEICELVHAAGGQVYLDGANMNAMVGVAKPGKFGSDVSHLNLHKTFCIPHGGGGPGVGPVAVRAHLAPYLPGVVNEQGKLDGQAKVGPVSAAPFGSAGILAIPFVYIALMGAEGLRRATEVAILNANYVAARLREHYPVLYAGRHGRVAHECILDVRPLKDTSGVSAEDIAKRLMDYGFHAPTMSFPVAGTLMVEPTESEGLHELERFIDAMIAIRAEIAQIERGERDREDNVLKNAPHTAQMLLAEEWHHDYPRQQAAYPVASLRETKYWPPVARVDNAYGDRNLVCACLPIEAYA
;
A
#
# COMPACT_ATOMS: atom_id res chain seq x y z
N MET A 1 -13.83 -37.57 -26.81
CA MET A 1 -13.54 -38.56 -25.74
C MET A 1 -12.40 -38.18 -24.80
N SER A 2 -11.56 -37.18 -25.12
CA SER A 2 -10.44 -36.77 -24.26
C SER A 2 -10.84 -35.90 -23.04
N ARG A 3 -11.95 -35.17 -23.10
CA ARG A 3 -12.35 -34.20 -22.05
C ARG A 3 -12.71 -34.79 -20.68
N ALA A 4 -13.00 -36.06 -20.60
CA ALA A 4 -13.39 -36.73 -19.34
C ALA A 4 -12.20 -37.24 -18.51
N LEU A 5 -11.00 -37.29 -19.09
CA LEU A 5 -9.78 -37.74 -18.44
C LEU A 5 -8.80 -36.61 -18.11
N ASP A 6 -9.01 -35.44 -18.69
CA ASP A 6 -8.23 -34.26 -18.36
C ASP A 6 -8.82 -33.58 -17.11
N THR A 7 -8.03 -33.38 -16.10
CA THR A 7 -8.32 -32.45 -14.98
C THR A 7 -8.28 -31.01 -15.52
N HIS A 8 -9.25 -30.64 -16.37
CA HIS A 8 -9.30 -29.32 -16.94
C HIS A 8 -9.56 -28.30 -15.83
N SER A 9 -8.77 -27.25 -15.84
CA SER A 9 -9.04 -26.08 -15.07
C SER A 9 -10.40 -25.50 -15.49
N ASP A 10 -11.30 -25.38 -14.52
CA ASP A 10 -12.56 -24.67 -14.67
C ASP A 10 -12.47 -23.22 -14.13
N PHE A 11 -11.26 -22.75 -13.81
CA PHE A 11 -11.04 -21.46 -13.18
C PHE A 11 -11.32 -20.28 -14.11
N ILE A 12 -10.90 -20.36 -15.38
CA ILE A 12 -11.10 -19.27 -16.34
C ILE A 12 -12.57 -18.80 -16.38
N PRO A 13 -13.57 -19.70 -16.60
CA PRO A 13 -14.98 -19.27 -16.60
C PRO A 13 -15.52 -18.90 -15.21
N ARG A 14 -14.81 -19.18 -14.12
CA ARG A 14 -15.18 -18.73 -12.77
C ARG A 14 -14.63 -17.34 -12.47
N HIS A 15 -13.49 -16.97 -13.06
CA HIS A 15 -12.92 -15.65 -12.93
C HIS A 15 -13.53 -14.65 -13.90
N ILE A 16 -13.74 -15.05 -15.17
CA ILE A 16 -14.35 -14.20 -16.20
C ILE A 16 -15.87 -14.20 -16.03
N GLY A 17 -16.41 -13.00 -15.75
CA GLY A 17 -17.84 -12.86 -15.42
C GLY A 17 -18.80 -13.16 -16.57
N PRO A 18 -18.67 -12.55 -17.77
CA PRO A 18 -19.56 -12.82 -18.89
C PRO A 18 -19.32 -14.20 -19.52
N SER A 19 -20.37 -15.01 -19.61
CA SER A 19 -20.33 -16.28 -20.36
C SER A 19 -20.08 -16.05 -21.86
N GLU A 20 -19.73 -17.09 -22.60
CA GLU A 20 -19.59 -16.99 -24.08
C GLU A 20 -20.88 -16.48 -24.76
N ALA A 21 -22.05 -16.92 -24.24
CA ALA A 21 -23.35 -16.43 -24.73
C ALA A 21 -23.58 -14.95 -24.42
N ASP A 22 -23.14 -14.48 -23.26
CA ASP A 22 -23.21 -13.08 -22.89
C ASP A 22 -22.25 -12.22 -23.71
N GLN A 23 -21.02 -12.71 -23.91
CA GLN A 23 -20.05 -12.04 -24.78
C GLN A 23 -20.55 -11.90 -26.21
N ALA A 24 -21.24 -12.92 -26.76
CA ALA A 24 -21.88 -12.82 -28.07
C ALA A 24 -22.96 -11.74 -28.14
N LYS A 25 -23.81 -11.62 -27.09
CA LYS A 25 -24.82 -10.55 -26.99
C LYS A 25 -24.15 -9.18 -26.91
N MET A 26 -23.11 -9.05 -26.10
CA MET A 26 -22.38 -7.79 -25.93
C MET A 26 -21.70 -7.36 -27.23
N LEU A 27 -21.04 -8.29 -27.94
CA LEU A 27 -20.44 -8.06 -29.24
C LEU A 27 -21.49 -7.57 -30.27
N ALA A 28 -22.68 -8.17 -30.28
CA ALA A 28 -23.78 -7.74 -31.16
C ALA A 28 -24.21 -6.29 -30.87
N VAL A 29 -24.31 -5.90 -29.60
CA VAL A 29 -24.66 -4.53 -29.19
C VAL A 29 -23.63 -3.51 -29.66
N ILE A 30 -22.33 -3.85 -29.55
CA ILE A 30 -21.27 -2.94 -30.00
C ILE A 30 -21.01 -3.02 -31.51
N GLY A 31 -21.68 -3.93 -32.23
CA GLY A 31 -21.53 -4.11 -33.68
C GLY A 31 -20.21 -4.71 -34.11
N CYS A 32 -19.68 -5.65 -33.32
CA CYS A 32 -18.42 -6.35 -33.59
C CYS A 32 -18.65 -7.84 -33.84
N ALA A 33 -17.93 -8.45 -34.80
CA ALA A 33 -18.16 -9.85 -35.20
C ALA A 33 -17.61 -10.88 -34.21
N SER A 34 -16.51 -10.54 -33.53
CA SER A 34 -15.82 -11.42 -32.57
C SER A 34 -14.93 -10.60 -31.63
N LEU A 35 -14.40 -11.26 -30.57
CA LEU A 35 -13.40 -10.63 -29.70
C LEU A 35 -12.12 -10.27 -30.45
N ASP A 36 -11.64 -11.15 -31.33
CA ASP A 36 -10.46 -10.86 -32.16
C ASP A 36 -10.68 -9.62 -33.02
N ALA A 37 -11.86 -9.49 -33.64
CA ALA A 37 -12.20 -8.28 -34.41
C ALA A 37 -12.23 -7.04 -33.54
N LEU A 38 -12.74 -7.13 -32.30
CA LEU A 38 -12.72 -6.02 -31.35
C LEU A 38 -11.29 -5.61 -31.00
N ILE A 39 -10.40 -6.56 -30.71
CA ILE A 39 -8.99 -6.30 -30.43
C ILE A 39 -8.29 -5.67 -31.63
N GLU A 40 -8.63 -6.08 -32.85
CA GLU A 40 -8.13 -5.47 -34.08
C GLU A 40 -8.56 -4.01 -34.26
N GLU A 41 -9.78 -3.69 -33.84
CA GLU A 41 -10.31 -2.31 -33.87
C GLU A 41 -9.71 -1.42 -32.79
N VAL A 42 -9.41 -1.98 -31.59
CA VAL A 42 -8.99 -1.22 -30.40
C VAL A 42 -7.48 -1.05 -30.32
N VAL A 43 -6.71 -2.14 -30.50
CA VAL A 43 -5.26 -2.14 -30.27
C VAL A 43 -4.52 -1.71 -31.54
N PRO A 44 -3.64 -0.68 -31.49
CA PRO A 44 -2.86 -0.25 -32.65
C PRO A 44 -2.05 -1.38 -33.28
N PRO A 45 -2.04 -1.53 -34.62
CA PRO A 45 -1.37 -2.65 -35.30
C PRO A 45 0.13 -2.77 -35.01
N ARG A 46 0.80 -1.63 -34.80
CA ARG A 46 2.27 -1.59 -34.56
C ARG A 46 2.69 -2.20 -33.24
N ILE A 47 1.81 -2.26 -32.24
CA ILE A 47 2.13 -2.77 -30.91
C ILE A 47 1.45 -4.11 -30.63
N ARG A 48 0.53 -4.53 -31.49
CA ARG A 48 -0.28 -5.73 -31.27
C ARG A 48 0.57 -6.99 -31.30
N ASN A 49 0.55 -7.74 -30.18
CA ASN A 49 1.21 -9.03 -30.08
C ASN A 49 0.30 -10.12 -30.66
N GLN A 50 0.80 -10.83 -31.68
CA GLN A 50 0.10 -11.94 -32.33
C GLN A 50 0.50 -13.30 -31.75
N ALA A 51 1.68 -13.40 -31.15
CA ALA A 51 2.14 -14.65 -30.56
C ALA A 51 1.46 -14.90 -29.19
N PRO A 52 1.12 -16.14 -28.88
CA PRO A 52 0.67 -16.48 -27.53
C PRO A 52 1.78 -16.18 -26.51
N LEU A 53 1.39 -15.96 -25.25
CA LEU A 53 2.35 -15.84 -24.16
C LEU A 53 3.09 -17.17 -23.97
N ALA A 54 4.41 -17.12 -23.80
CA ALA A 54 5.23 -18.30 -23.53
C ALA A 54 5.12 -18.70 -22.03
N LEU A 55 3.88 -18.90 -21.58
CA LEU A 55 3.51 -19.35 -20.25
C LEU A 55 2.79 -20.70 -20.33
N PRO A 56 2.79 -21.47 -19.24
CA PRO A 56 1.98 -22.70 -19.18
C PRO A 56 0.49 -22.43 -19.41
N GLY A 57 -0.25 -23.46 -19.81
CA GLY A 57 -1.71 -23.41 -19.87
C GLY A 57 -2.34 -23.30 -18.49
N SER A 58 -3.64 -23.00 -18.46
CA SER A 58 -4.47 -22.93 -17.25
C SER A 58 -4.43 -24.26 -16.46
N ARG A 59 -4.43 -24.16 -15.14
CA ARG A 59 -4.35 -25.31 -14.22
C ARG A 59 -5.50 -25.25 -13.20
N SER A 60 -5.80 -26.40 -12.60
CA SER A 60 -6.83 -26.47 -11.56
C SER A 60 -6.36 -25.86 -10.22
N GLU A 61 -7.29 -25.35 -9.39
CA GLU A 61 -6.97 -24.86 -8.06
C GLU A 61 -6.22 -25.89 -7.20
N PRO A 62 -6.68 -27.18 -7.11
CA PRO A 62 -5.95 -28.19 -6.34
C PRO A 62 -4.51 -28.40 -6.80
N ASP A 63 -4.26 -28.42 -8.12
CA ASP A 63 -2.93 -28.65 -8.67
C ASP A 63 -1.98 -27.47 -8.38
N VAL A 64 -2.46 -26.25 -8.56
CA VAL A 64 -1.68 -25.04 -8.28
C VAL A 64 -1.34 -24.93 -6.80
N LEU A 65 -2.33 -25.13 -5.92
CA LEU A 65 -2.10 -25.08 -4.48
C LEU A 65 -1.19 -26.19 -3.98
N ALA A 66 -1.32 -27.41 -4.53
CA ALA A 66 -0.44 -28.53 -4.18
C ALA A 66 1.02 -28.27 -4.62
N GLU A 67 1.24 -27.73 -5.82
CA GLU A 67 2.58 -27.34 -6.28
C GLU A 67 3.15 -26.22 -5.43
N LEU A 68 2.38 -25.17 -5.19
CA LEU A 68 2.84 -24.05 -4.37
C LEU A 68 3.16 -24.49 -2.93
N LYS A 69 2.41 -25.47 -2.39
CA LYS A 69 2.74 -26.06 -1.08
C LYS A 69 4.08 -26.79 -1.09
N GLN A 70 4.44 -27.44 -2.22
CA GLN A 70 5.76 -28.07 -2.38
C GLN A 70 6.87 -27.00 -2.47
N VAL A 71 6.62 -25.89 -3.14
CA VAL A 71 7.55 -24.74 -3.18
C VAL A 71 7.68 -24.15 -1.77
N ALA A 72 6.59 -23.90 -1.07
CA ALA A 72 6.58 -23.38 0.29
C ALA A 72 7.35 -24.28 1.26
N ALA A 73 7.20 -25.60 1.15
CA ALA A 73 7.90 -26.59 1.99
C ALA A 73 9.44 -26.57 1.86
N ARG A 74 9.99 -25.89 0.83
CA ARG A 74 11.44 -25.66 0.72
C ARG A 74 11.94 -24.56 1.65
N ASN A 75 11.05 -23.73 2.17
CA ASN A 75 11.36 -22.78 3.23
C ASN A 75 11.49 -23.53 4.56
N LYS A 76 12.42 -23.09 5.39
CA LYS A 76 12.63 -23.65 6.72
C LYS A 76 12.19 -22.65 7.78
N VAL A 77 11.07 -22.91 8.43
CA VAL A 77 10.56 -22.04 9.49
C VAL A 77 11.35 -22.29 10.78
N PHE A 78 12.36 -21.45 11.02
CA PHE A 78 13.14 -21.44 12.23
C PHE A 78 12.56 -20.42 13.22
N ARG A 79 12.80 -20.61 14.52
CA ARG A 79 12.52 -19.59 15.53
C ARG A 79 13.47 -18.42 15.35
N ASN A 80 12.94 -17.21 15.24
CA ASN A 80 13.72 -16.03 14.88
C ASN A 80 13.94 -15.12 16.07
N TYR A 81 15.20 -14.85 16.35
CA TYR A 81 15.66 -13.88 17.35
C TYR A 81 16.56 -12.83 16.70
N ILE A 82 16.35 -12.58 15.40
CA ILE A 82 17.12 -11.60 14.63
C ILE A 82 16.70 -10.18 15.01
N GLY A 83 15.41 -9.93 15.21
CA GLY A 83 14.89 -8.59 15.48
C GLY A 83 15.09 -7.66 14.30
N GLN A 84 15.86 -6.61 14.47
CA GLN A 84 16.23 -5.66 13.40
C GLN A 84 14.97 -5.05 12.73
N GLY A 85 13.97 -4.69 13.55
CA GLY A 85 12.72 -4.09 13.10
C GLY A 85 11.61 -5.07 12.72
N TYR A 86 11.85 -6.39 12.84
CA TYR A 86 10.86 -7.44 12.55
C TYR A 86 10.81 -8.45 13.71
N TYR A 87 9.62 -8.71 14.23
CA TYR A 87 9.42 -9.49 15.45
C TYR A 87 8.28 -10.48 15.29
N GLY A 88 8.40 -11.64 15.89
CA GLY A 88 7.31 -12.61 15.96
C GLY A 88 6.13 -12.07 16.77
N THR A 89 4.93 -12.37 16.33
CA THR A 89 3.68 -11.95 16.98
C THR A 89 2.58 -12.96 16.74
N HIS A 90 1.58 -12.97 17.60
CA HIS A 90 0.38 -13.78 17.44
C HIS A 90 -0.77 -12.96 16.86
N THR A 91 -1.13 -13.21 15.61
CA THR A 91 -2.36 -12.64 15.05
C THR A 91 -3.57 -13.23 15.77
N PRO A 92 -4.44 -12.44 16.40
CA PRO A 92 -5.66 -12.97 16.99
C PRO A 92 -6.51 -13.66 15.92
N ASN A 93 -6.93 -14.92 16.18
CA ASN A 93 -7.64 -15.72 15.18
C ASN A 93 -8.94 -15.06 14.69
N VAL A 94 -9.63 -14.34 15.58
CA VAL A 94 -10.82 -13.57 15.22
C VAL A 94 -10.51 -12.44 14.23
N VAL A 95 -9.34 -11.81 14.32
CA VAL A 95 -8.87 -10.79 13.37
C VAL A 95 -8.39 -11.46 12.07
N LEU A 96 -7.62 -12.53 12.17
CA LEU A 96 -7.14 -13.28 11.01
C LEU A 96 -8.30 -13.66 10.08
N ARG A 97 -9.29 -14.40 10.64
CA ARG A 97 -10.38 -14.94 9.84
C ARG A 97 -11.40 -13.90 9.39
N ASN A 98 -11.66 -12.86 10.20
CA ASN A 98 -12.71 -11.89 9.92
C ASN A 98 -12.21 -10.56 9.33
N VAL A 99 -10.90 -10.41 9.12
CA VAL A 99 -10.31 -9.26 8.43
C VAL A 99 -9.41 -9.72 7.28
N LEU A 100 -8.29 -10.40 7.56
CA LEU A 100 -7.34 -10.79 6.52
C LEU A 100 -7.91 -11.79 5.52
N GLU A 101 -8.73 -12.74 5.99
CA GLU A 101 -9.37 -13.77 5.17
C GLU A 101 -10.82 -13.42 4.77
N ASN A 102 -11.29 -12.20 5.07
CA ASN A 102 -12.66 -11.79 4.80
C ASN A 102 -12.75 -10.79 3.63
N PRO A 103 -13.42 -11.15 2.51
CA PRO A 103 -13.54 -10.30 1.34
C PRO A 103 -14.22 -8.94 1.61
N ALA A 104 -15.10 -8.83 2.60
CA ALA A 104 -15.67 -7.54 3.00
C ALA A 104 -14.58 -6.50 3.40
N TRP A 105 -13.40 -6.95 3.84
CA TRP A 105 -12.28 -6.10 4.21
C TRP A 105 -11.22 -6.03 3.11
N TYR A 106 -10.76 -7.17 2.58
CA TYR A 106 -9.65 -7.15 1.64
C TYR A 106 -10.04 -6.71 0.23
N THR A 107 -11.33 -6.75 -0.15
CA THR A 107 -11.80 -6.27 -1.46
C THR A 107 -12.30 -4.83 -1.45
N ALA A 108 -12.28 -4.14 -0.31
CA ALA A 108 -12.65 -2.73 -0.24
C ALA A 108 -11.59 -1.83 -0.91
N TYR A 109 -12.03 -0.68 -1.43
CA TYR A 109 -11.14 0.34 -1.98
C TYR A 109 -10.77 1.41 -0.95
N THR A 110 -9.80 2.25 -1.30
CA THR A 110 -9.45 3.46 -0.52
C THR A 110 -10.71 4.30 -0.26
N PRO A 111 -10.92 4.78 0.99
CA PRO A 111 -12.17 5.42 1.40
C PRO A 111 -12.32 6.86 0.88
N TYR A 112 -12.16 7.09 -0.43
CA TYR A 112 -12.41 8.40 -1.05
C TYR A 112 -13.88 8.81 -1.04
N GLN A 113 -14.79 7.84 -0.96
CA GLN A 113 -16.22 8.05 -0.81
C GLN A 113 -16.62 7.69 0.61
N PRO A 114 -16.61 8.66 1.55
CA PRO A 114 -16.70 8.39 2.97
C PRO A 114 -18.05 7.79 3.37
N GLU A 115 -19.15 8.14 2.71
CA GLU A 115 -20.50 7.70 3.07
C GLU A 115 -20.67 6.17 2.99
N ILE A 116 -19.87 5.49 2.19
CA ILE A 116 -19.89 4.03 2.01
C ILE A 116 -18.63 3.36 2.55
N SER A 117 -17.91 4.02 3.44
CA SER A 117 -16.60 3.62 3.94
C SER A 117 -16.43 3.84 5.44
N GLN A 118 -17.55 4.03 6.17
CA GLN A 118 -17.51 4.44 7.57
C GLN A 118 -16.89 3.37 8.48
N GLY A 119 -17.00 2.08 8.12
CA GLY A 119 -16.42 1.00 8.91
C GLY A 119 -14.90 0.95 8.85
N ARG A 120 -14.31 0.97 7.64
CA ARG A 120 -12.85 0.99 7.50
C ARG A 120 -12.24 2.32 7.93
N LEU A 121 -12.97 3.43 7.79
CA LEU A 121 -12.54 4.72 8.34
C LEU A 121 -12.50 4.69 9.87
N GLU A 122 -13.47 4.06 10.54
CA GLU A 122 -13.47 3.88 11.99
C GLU A 122 -12.29 3.02 12.44
N ALA A 123 -12.02 1.89 11.75
CA ALA A 123 -10.88 1.04 12.05
C ALA A 123 -9.53 1.77 11.88
N LEU A 124 -9.39 2.62 10.85
CA LEU A 124 -8.20 3.45 10.65
C LEU A 124 -8.09 4.56 11.70
N LEU A 125 -9.20 5.13 12.15
CA LEU A 125 -9.19 6.12 13.23
C LEU A 125 -8.73 5.49 14.55
N ASN A 126 -9.14 4.24 14.84
CA ASN A 126 -8.62 3.47 15.98
C ASN A 126 -7.09 3.30 15.87
N TYR A 127 -6.59 2.97 14.68
CA TYR A 127 -5.14 2.86 14.43
C TYR A 127 -4.41 4.19 14.66
N GLN A 128 -4.91 5.29 14.12
CA GLN A 128 -4.31 6.62 14.33
C GLN A 128 -4.29 7.01 15.81
N THR A 129 -5.38 6.72 16.52
CA THR A 129 -5.51 7.00 17.97
C THR A 129 -4.50 6.17 18.75
N MET A 130 -4.34 4.88 18.41
CA MET A 130 -3.34 4.00 19.01
C MET A 130 -1.91 4.54 18.85
N VAL A 131 -1.53 4.90 17.63
CA VAL A 131 -0.19 5.37 17.34
C VAL A 131 0.10 6.72 18.02
N ALA A 132 -0.85 7.66 17.98
CA ALA A 132 -0.71 8.95 18.64
C ALA A 132 -0.58 8.80 20.16
N ASP A 133 -1.42 7.97 20.78
CA ASP A 133 -1.39 7.69 22.23
C ASP A 133 -0.06 7.05 22.66
N LEU A 134 0.38 6.01 21.96
CA LEU A 134 1.63 5.31 22.30
C LEU A 134 2.86 6.20 22.11
N THR A 135 2.89 7.01 21.06
CA THR A 135 4.03 7.92 20.77
C THR A 135 4.02 9.22 21.56
N GLY A 136 2.87 9.57 22.16
CA GLY A 136 2.70 10.84 22.89
C GLY A 136 2.74 12.06 21.97
N LEU A 137 2.39 11.90 20.69
CA LEU A 137 2.34 12.96 19.69
C LEU A 137 0.90 13.29 19.30
N ASP A 138 0.71 14.49 18.73
CA ASP A 138 -0.63 15.07 18.59
C ASP A 138 -1.48 14.40 17.51
N ILE A 139 -0.84 13.90 16.44
CA ILE A 139 -1.54 13.37 15.26
C ILE A 139 -0.73 12.26 14.58
N SER A 140 -1.42 11.22 14.12
CA SER A 140 -0.85 10.13 13.34
C SER A 140 -1.57 9.99 12.00
N ASN A 141 -0.83 9.55 10.96
CA ASN A 141 -1.41 9.17 9.68
C ASN A 141 -2.04 7.76 9.71
N ALA A 142 -2.79 7.43 8.67
CA ALA A 142 -3.49 6.15 8.55
C ALA A 142 -2.56 4.97 8.24
N SER A 143 -1.52 5.14 7.44
CA SER A 143 -0.38 4.22 7.27
C SER A 143 0.66 4.80 6.29
N LEU A 144 1.88 4.28 6.36
CA LEU A 144 2.94 4.39 5.37
C LEU A 144 3.34 2.98 4.90
N LEU A 145 4.49 2.86 4.22
CA LEU A 145 4.86 1.62 3.52
C LEU A 145 5.67 0.65 4.38
N ASP A 146 6.68 1.14 5.09
CA ASP A 146 7.49 0.44 6.08
C ASP A 146 8.25 1.45 6.95
N GLU A 147 9.06 0.99 7.91
CA GLU A 147 9.83 1.90 8.79
C GLU A 147 10.88 2.70 8.00
N GLY A 148 11.62 2.08 7.09
CA GLY A 148 12.66 2.77 6.33
C GLY A 148 12.12 3.88 5.45
N THR A 149 11.01 3.63 4.76
CA THR A 149 10.32 4.64 3.95
C THR A 149 9.66 5.71 4.82
N ALA A 150 9.11 5.35 5.98
CA ALA A 150 8.58 6.32 6.95
C ALA A 150 9.68 7.24 7.49
N ALA A 151 10.88 6.71 7.77
CA ALA A 151 12.04 7.50 8.18
C ALA A 151 12.51 8.44 7.06
N ALA A 152 12.49 7.99 5.80
CA ALA A 152 12.80 8.84 4.65
C ALA A 152 11.76 9.97 4.46
N GLU A 153 10.49 9.69 4.69
CA GLU A 153 9.44 10.72 4.71
C GLU A 153 9.61 11.68 5.90
N ALA A 154 10.06 11.21 7.08
CA ALA A 154 10.37 12.07 8.23
C ALA A 154 11.50 13.05 7.92
N MET A 155 12.55 12.63 7.19
CA MET A 155 13.62 13.53 6.72
C MET A 155 13.04 14.65 5.84
N THR A 156 12.16 14.32 4.89
CA THR A 156 11.55 15.33 4.02
C THR A 156 10.59 16.26 4.78
N LEU A 157 9.86 15.73 5.75
CA LEU A 157 8.99 16.51 6.63
C LEU A 157 9.82 17.44 7.52
N ALA A 158 10.91 16.95 8.11
CA ALA A 158 11.85 17.74 8.89
C ALA A 158 12.45 18.90 8.05
N ARG A 159 12.87 18.63 6.81
CA ARG A 159 13.39 19.65 5.88
C ARG A 159 12.42 20.80 5.66
N ARG A 160 11.10 20.49 5.54
CA ARG A 160 10.04 21.49 5.34
C ARG A 160 9.71 22.28 6.59
N GLY A 161 9.89 21.68 7.78
CA GLY A 161 9.52 22.27 9.08
C GLY A 161 10.67 22.93 9.84
N ALA A 162 11.93 22.61 9.51
CA ALA A 162 13.09 23.11 10.22
C ALA A 162 13.29 24.63 10.09
N LYS A 163 13.76 25.26 11.14
CA LYS A 163 14.21 26.65 11.14
C LYS A 163 15.68 26.77 10.71
N SER A 164 16.47 25.72 10.93
CA SER A 164 17.86 25.61 10.49
C SER A 164 17.98 25.69 8.96
N LYS A 165 19.02 26.33 8.45
CA LYS A 165 19.33 26.45 7.02
C LYS A 165 20.36 25.42 6.54
N SER A 166 20.85 24.58 7.42
CA SER A 166 21.77 23.50 7.09
C SER A 166 21.17 22.58 6.01
N GLN A 167 22.03 21.95 5.21
CA GLN A 167 21.67 20.90 4.25
C GLN A 167 21.84 19.50 4.84
N VAL A 168 22.37 19.42 6.07
CA VAL A 168 22.72 18.17 6.72
C VAL A 168 21.52 17.58 7.43
N PHE A 169 21.26 16.30 7.20
CA PHE A 169 20.40 15.46 8.02
C PHE A 169 21.27 14.45 8.79
N PHE A 170 21.24 14.52 10.12
CA PHE A 170 22.00 13.60 10.96
C PHE A 170 21.20 12.32 11.20
N ILE A 171 21.84 11.16 11.03
CA ILE A 171 21.26 9.85 11.35
C ILE A 171 22.12 9.19 12.43
N SER A 172 21.51 8.81 13.54
CA SER A 172 22.18 7.99 14.55
C SER A 172 22.63 6.67 13.93
N ARG A 173 23.90 6.29 14.17
CA ARG A 173 24.43 4.98 13.77
C ARG A 173 23.70 3.80 14.44
N HIS A 174 22.89 4.10 15.46
CA HIS A 174 22.11 3.11 16.19
C HIS A 174 20.73 2.83 15.57
N CYS A 175 20.38 3.50 14.45
CA CYS A 175 19.22 3.15 13.63
C CYS A 175 19.40 1.77 12.98
N HIS A 176 18.29 1.15 12.57
CA HIS A 176 18.38 -0.09 11.80
C HIS A 176 19.16 0.14 10.49
N PRO A 177 20.11 -0.73 10.13
CA PRO A 177 20.95 -0.54 8.95
C PRO A 177 20.16 -0.35 7.66
N GLN A 178 19.12 -1.16 7.44
CA GLN A 178 18.24 -1.04 6.27
C GLN A 178 17.49 0.30 6.22
N THR A 179 17.09 0.85 7.37
CA THR A 179 16.46 2.17 7.47
C THR A 179 17.43 3.27 7.03
N ILE A 180 18.69 3.19 7.48
CA ILE A 180 19.75 4.12 7.08
C ILE A 180 19.92 4.11 5.55
N GLU A 181 19.99 2.92 4.92
CA GLU A 181 20.17 2.81 3.47
C GLU A 181 18.98 3.37 2.67
N VAL A 182 17.74 3.15 3.11
CA VAL A 182 16.56 3.75 2.46
C VAL A 182 16.55 5.27 2.57
N VAL A 183 16.90 5.82 3.73
CA VAL A 183 17.00 7.28 3.93
C VAL A 183 18.10 7.89 3.04
N ARG A 184 19.27 7.23 2.92
CA ARG A 184 20.35 7.63 2.01
C ARG A 184 19.89 7.68 0.55
N THR A 185 19.22 6.63 0.08
CA THR A 185 18.66 6.60 -1.27
C THR A 185 17.72 7.77 -1.55
N ARG A 186 16.84 8.10 -0.58
CA ARG A 186 15.91 9.22 -0.71
C ARG A 186 16.64 10.56 -0.71
N ALA A 187 17.69 10.71 0.10
CA ALA A 187 18.46 11.94 0.24
C ALA A 187 19.16 12.34 -1.07
N GLU A 188 19.66 11.36 -1.84
CA GLU A 188 20.39 11.60 -3.10
C GLU A 188 19.57 12.38 -4.13
N GLY A 189 18.26 12.08 -4.24
CA GLY A 189 17.36 12.77 -5.16
C GLY A 189 17.01 14.19 -4.75
N LEU A 190 17.23 14.53 -3.49
CA LEU A 190 16.81 15.79 -2.86
C LEU A 190 17.99 16.71 -2.50
N ASP A 191 19.20 16.33 -2.89
CA ASP A 191 20.45 17.06 -2.55
C ASP A 191 20.60 17.31 -1.03
N ILE A 192 20.26 16.30 -0.22
CA ILE A 192 20.39 16.32 1.22
C ILE A 192 21.69 15.61 1.60
N GLU A 193 22.52 16.27 2.39
CA GLU A 193 23.74 15.67 2.92
C GLU A 193 23.41 14.80 4.14
N ILE A 194 23.80 13.53 4.10
CA ILE A 194 23.61 12.59 5.20
C ILE A 194 24.90 12.47 6.02
N VAL A 195 24.80 12.75 7.31
CA VAL A 195 25.87 12.51 8.28
C VAL A 195 25.42 11.41 9.23
N ILE A 196 26.13 10.27 9.23
CA ILE A 196 25.89 9.16 10.14
C ILE A 196 26.91 9.26 11.28
N GLY A 197 26.42 9.29 12.51
CA GLY A 197 27.29 9.50 13.67
C GLY A 197 26.75 8.89 14.96
N ASP A 198 27.56 9.02 16.00
CA ASP A 198 27.20 8.69 17.36
C ASP A 198 26.68 9.96 18.04
N GLU A 199 25.40 9.98 18.32
CA GLU A 199 24.71 11.11 18.93
C GLU A 199 25.26 11.46 20.32
N SER A 200 25.89 10.52 21.02
CA SER A 200 26.53 10.79 22.32
C SER A 200 27.75 11.72 22.20
N GLN A 201 28.31 11.84 21.00
CA GLN A 201 29.45 12.75 20.73
C GLN A 201 28.98 14.16 20.35
N GLY A 202 27.65 14.41 20.37
CA GLY A 202 27.03 15.67 19.99
C GLY A 202 26.58 15.69 18.53
N LEU A 203 25.80 16.73 18.21
CA LEU A 203 25.21 16.91 16.87
C LEU A 203 26.02 17.90 16.03
N PRO A 204 26.22 17.64 14.73
CA PRO A 204 26.70 18.67 13.81
C PRO A 204 25.62 19.74 13.61
N GLU A 205 25.95 20.84 12.94
CA GLU A 205 24.92 21.76 12.45
C GLU A 205 24.07 21.05 11.39
N CYS A 206 22.79 20.84 11.70
CA CYS A 206 21.85 20.08 10.86
C CYS A 206 20.46 20.71 10.86
N PHE A 207 19.63 20.33 9.87
CA PHE A 207 18.21 20.71 9.85
C PHE A 207 17.32 19.70 10.55
N GLY A 208 17.81 18.47 10.72
CA GLY A 208 17.03 17.41 11.37
C GLY A 208 17.89 16.25 11.80
N VAL A 209 17.37 15.48 12.72
CA VAL A 209 18.03 14.33 13.36
C VAL A 209 17.09 13.15 13.29
N LEU A 210 17.61 11.96 12.94
CA LEU A 210 16.91 10.68 13.08
C LEU A 210 17.58 9.86 14.18
N LEU A 211 16.80 9.53 15.21
CA LEU A 211 17.20 8.69 16.34
C LEU A 211 16.46 7.34 16.27
N GLN A 212 16.95 6.34 16.99
CA GLN A 212 16.32 5.03 17.15
C GLN A 212 16.03 4.76 18.64
N TYR A 213 14.80 4.35 18.98
CA TYR A 213 14.36 4.16 20.36
C TYR A 213 13.37 2.99 20.50
N PRO A 214 13.81 1.85 21.04
CA PRO A 214 15.19 1.45 21.39
C PRO A 214 16.15 1.36 20.19
N HIS A 215 17.46 1.35 20.48
CA HIS A 215 18.49 1.15 19.45
C HIS A 215 18.35 -0.19 18.73
N SER A 216 18.85 -0.26 17.49
CA SER A 216 18.88 -1.49 16.70
C SER A 216 19.58 -2.67 17.40
N LEU A 217 20.48 -2.38 18.33
CA LEU A 217 21.23 -3.34 19.15
C LEU A 217 20.76 -3.35 20.60
N GLY A 218 19.59 -2.79 20.90
CA GLY A 218 18.87 -2.93 22.14
C GLY A 218 19.00 -1.80 23.16
N GLY A 219 19.99 -0.93 23.04
CA GLY A 219 20.20 0.18 24.00
C GLY A 219 18.99 1.11 24.12
N VAL A 220 18.73 1.57 25.34
CA VAL A 220 17.69 2.56 25.65
C VAL A 220 18.39 3.80 26.24
N VAL A 221 18.16 4.96 25.64
CA VAL A 221 18.83 6.23 25.99
C VAL A 221 17.77 7.30 26.28
N ASP A 222 18.06 8.16 27.29
CA ASP A 222 17.28 9.37 27.53
C ASP A 222 17.73 10.48 26.57
N TYR A 223 16.86 10.82 25.62
CA TYR A 223 17.17 11.79 24.57
C TYR A 223 16.77 13.24 24.89
N ARG A 224 16.27 13.57 26.09
CA ARG A 224 15.81 14.93 26.42
C ARG A 224 16.85 15.99 26.15
N ALA A 225 18.04 15.83 26.65
CA ALA A 225 19.13 16.80 26.47
C ALA A 225 19.54 16.94 24.99
N LEU A 226 19.52 15.84 24.24
CA LEU A 226 19.83 15.86 22.81
C LEU A 226 18.73 16.58 22.00
N ALA A 227 17.45 16.35 22.34
CA ALA A 227 16.33 17.04 21.70
C ALA A 227 16.39 18.55 21.96
N GLU A 228 16.68 18.98 23.21
CA GLU A 228 16.91 20.38 23.54
C GLU A 228 18.06 20.99 22.72
N ALA A 229 19.19 20.30 22.59
CA ALA A 229 20.32 20.74 21.80
C ALA A 229 20.00 20.86 20.29
N ALA A 230 19.24 19.91 19.74
CA ALA A 230 18.76 19.96 18.36
C ALA A 230 17.82 21.16 18.13
N HIS A 231 16.85 21.35 19.02
CA HIS A 231 15.92 22.48 18.95
C HIS A 231 16.63 23.83 19.07
N ALA A 232 17.67 23.92 19.90
CA ALA A 232 18.44 25.13 20.07
C ALA A 232 19.10 25.64 18.77
N GLN A 233 19.47 24.72 17.86
CA GLN A 233 19.96 25.06 16.52
C GLN A 233 18.85 25.12 15.45
N GLY A 234 17.58 24.94 15.81
CA GLY A 234 16.42 24.96 14.90
C GLY A 234 16.23 23.69 14.07
N ALA A 235 16.85 22.60 14.50
CA ALA A 235 16.68 21.28 13.89
C ALA A 235 15.40 20.59 14.39
N VAL A 236 14.83 19.70 13.57
CA VAL A 236 13.69 18.85 13.88
C VAL A 236 14.16 17.50 14.36
N VAL A 237 13.55 16.97 15.42
CA VAL A 237 13.90 15.67 15.99
C VAL A 237 12.90 14.62 15.54
N ALA A 238 13.33 13.68 14.70
CA ALA A 238 12.62 12.49 14.30
C ALA A 238 13.14 11.26 15.07
N CYS A 239 12.22 10.37 15.47
CA CYS A 239 12.53 9.15 16.19
C CYS A 239 11.90 7.94 15.52
N ALA A 240 12.71 6.96 15.09
CA ALA A 240 12.22 5.64 14.75
C ALA A 240 12.03 4.83 16.04
N THR A 241 10.86 4.23 16.23
CA THR A 241 10.47 3.63 17.50
C THR A 241 9.60 2.39 17.35
N ASP A 242 9.57 1.57 18.40
CA ASP A 242 8.79 0.35 18.51
C ASP A 242 7.57 0.59 19.41
N LEU A 243 6.35 0.45 18.84
CA LEU A 243 5.11 0.66 19.58
C LEU A 243 4.93 -0.24 20.82
N LEU A 244 5.46 -1.48 20.82
CA LEU A 244 5.36 -2.36 21.98
C LEU A 244 6.28 -1.88 23.10
N ALA A 245 7.50 -1.45 22.77
CA ALA A 245 8.43 -0.88 23.72
C ALA A 245 7.83 0.35 24.42
N LEU A 246 7.07 1.17 23.69
CA LEU A 246 6.40 2.36 24.24
C LEU A 246 5.29 2.05 25.24
N ALA A 247 4.90 0.78 25.44
CA ALA A 247 4.05 0.41 26.56
C ALA A 247 4.78 0.51 27.91
N LEU A 248 6.12 0.44 27.93
CA LEU A 248 6.98 0.54 29.09
C LEU A 248 7.90 1.77 29.07
N LEU A 249 8.23 2.32 27.89
CA LEU A 249 9.17 3.42 27.73
C LEU A 249 8.43 4.75 27.61
N THR A 250 9.03 5.82 28.14
CA THR A 250 8.57 7.20 27.98
C THR A 250 8.38 7.52 26.49
N PRO A 251 7.19 7.99 26.07
CA PRO A 251 6.92 8.25 24.66
C PRO A 251 7.86 9.30 24.03
N PRO A 252 8.19 9.17 22.74
CA PRO A 252 8.99 10.17 22.04
C PRO A 252 8.47 11.60 22.17
N GLY A 253 7.16 11.81 22.11
CA GLY A 253 6.56 13.11 22.28
C GLY A 253 6.82 13.75 23.63
N GLU A 254 6.97 12.97 24.70
CA GLU A 254 7.20 13.47 26.07
C GLU A 254 8.66 13.86 26.34
N TRP A 255 9.62 13.28 25.60
CA TRP A 255 11.02 13.66 25.76
C TRP A 255 11.51 14.65 24.69
N GLY A 256 10.64 15.12 23.79
CA GLY A 256 10.95 16.22 22.89
C GLY A 256 11.05 15.87 21.41
N ALA A 257 10.72 14.65 20.99
CA ALA A 257 10.63 14.35 19.56
C ALA A 257 9.47 15.15 18.90
N ASP A 258 9.72 15.60 17.68
CA ASP A 258 8.73 16.28 16.85
C ASP A 258 7.96 15.31 15.95
N ILE A 259 8.65 14.23 15.53
CA ILE A 259 8.15 13.19 14.63
C ILE A 259 8.53 11.83 15.19
N ALA A 260 7.61 10.89 15.19
CA ALA A 260 7.89 9.48 15.45
C ALA A 260 7.48 8.65 14.24
N VAL A 261 8.33 7.71 13.85
CA VAL A 261 8.09 6.74 12.76
C VAL A 261 8.40 5.32 13.23
N GLY A 262 7.94 4.34 12.50
CA GLY A 262 8.22 2.94 12.79
C GLY A 262 7.33 1.99 11.99
N SER A 263 7.31 0.73 12.42
CA SER A 263 6.45 -0.31 11.87
C SER A 263 5.47 -0.80 12.93
N ALA A 264 4.19 -0.95 12.54
CA ALA A 264 3.18 -1.59 13.38
C ALA A 264 3.16 -3.12 13.25
N GLN A 265 4.15 -3.74 12.63
CA GLN A 265 4.20 -5.16 12.33
C GLN A 265 3.99 -6.04 13.55
N ARG A 266 4.66 -5.76 14.68
CA ARG A 266 4.54 -6.60 15.88
C ARG A 266 3.20 -6.48 16.63
N PHE A 267 2.25 -5.72 16.07
CA PHE A 267 0.86 -5.68 16.49
C PHE A 267 0.02 -6.64 15.63
N GLY A 268 0.36 -7.92 15.70
CA GLY A 268 -0.42 -9.01 15.12
C GLY A 268 -0.25 -9.25 13.62
N VAL A 269 0.78 -8.69 12.97
CA VAL A 269 1.04 -8.91 11.54
C VAL A 269 2.23 -9.86 11.36
N PRO A 270 2.10 -10.97 10.61
CA PRO A 270 3.19 -11.91 10.38
C PRO A 270 4.39 -11.28 9.67
N PHE A 271 5.55 -11.94 9.72
CA PHE A 271 6.76 -11.48 9.03
C PHE A 271 6.57 -11.32 7.51
N GLY A 272 5.93 -12.30 6.85
CA GLY A 272 5.70 -12.29 5.41
C GLY A 272 6.97 -12.06 4.58
N PHE A 273 8.12 -12.53 5.05
CA PHE A 273 9.43 -12.31 4.44
C PHE A 273 9.76 -10.81 4.22
N GLY A 274 9.23 -9.94 5.09
CA GLY A 274 9.49 -8.50 5.08
C GLY A 274 8.30 -7.60 4.84
N GLY A 275 7.15 -8.15 4.53
CA GLY A 275 5.93 -7.38 4.35
C GLY A 275 4.85 -8.11 3.56
N PRO A 276 3.67 -7.42 3.41
CA PRO A 276 3.40 -6.00 3.71
C PRO A 276 3.27 -5.71 5.19
N HIS A 277 3.78 -4.57 5.65
CA HIS A 277 3.65 -4.09 7.02
C HIS A 277 3.23 -2.61 7.03
N ALA A 278 2.37 -2.21 7.95
CA ALA A 278 2.00 -0.81 8.08
C ALA A 278 3.12 -0.02 8.76
N GLY A 279 3.82 0.80 7.99
CA GLY A 279 4.64 1.88 8.55
C GLY A 279 3.74 2.95 9.14
N PHE A 280 4.19 3.64 10.17
CA PHE A 280 3.46 4.78 10.75
C PHE A 280 4.32 6.04 10.81
N MET A 281 3.62 7.17 10.89
CA MET A 281 4.20 8.44 11.27
C MET A 281 3.22 9.17 12.19
N ALA A 282 3.73 9.62 13.32
CA ALA A 282 3.06 10.58 14.18
C ALA A 282 3.89 11.86 14.29
N CYS A 283 3.25 13.00 14.48
CA CYS A 283 3.99 14.27 14.62
C CYS A 283 3.24 15.27 15.50
N ARG A 284 3.93 16.33 15.86
CA ARG A 284 3.32 17.50 16.50
C ARG A 284 2.37 18.22 15.55
N ASP A 285 1.34 18.85 16.08
CA ASP A 285 0.28 19.53 15.31
C ASP A 285 0.83 20.54 14.29
N ALA A 286 1.95 21.16 14.59
CA ALA A 286 2.62 22.09 13.68
C ALA A 286 3.00 21.50 12.31
N PHE A 287 3.21 20.18 12.22
CA PHE A 287 3.62 19.50 11.00
C PHE A 287 2.47 18.90 10.18
N LYS A 288 1.24 18.87 10.70
CA LYS A 288 0.09 18.16 10.10
C LYS A 288 -0.18 18.50 8.64
N ARG A 289 0.06 19.75 8.22
CA ARG A 289 -0.16 20.19 6.83
C ARG A 289 0.88 19.69 5.83
N ASN A 290 2.00 19.18 6.32
CA ASN A 290 3.10 18.63 5.51
C ASN A 290 3.29 17.12 5.75
N MET A 291 2.50 16.50 6.63
CA MET A 291 2.57 15.06 6.93
C MET A 291 2.26 14.26 5.68
N PRO A 292 3.08 13.26 5.30
CA PRO A 292 2.79 12.33 4.20
C PRO A 292 1.71 11.32 4.58
N GLY A 293 1.15 10.67 3.58
CA GLY A 293 0.11 9.66 3.77
C GLY A 293 -1.26 10.25 4.07
N ARG A 294 -2.26 9.38 4.14
CA ARG A 294 -3.65 9.77 4.38
C ARG A 294 -3.90 10.03 5.87
N LEU A 295 -4.84 10.92 6.12
CA LEU A 295 -5.39 11.20 7.45
C LEU A 295 -6.88 10.91 7.44
N VAL A 296 -7.34 10.13 8.40
CA VAL A 296 -8.76 10.01 8.71
C VAL A 296 -9.12 11.09 9.71
N GLY A 297 -10.19 11.79 9.45
CA GLY A 297 -10.71 12.85 10.33
C GLY A 297 -12.20 12.72 10.57
N VAL A 298 -12.65 13.32 11.65
CA VAL A 298 -14.05 13.41 12.01
C VAL A 298 -14.66 14.67 11.40
N SER A 299 -15.87 14.54 10.88
CA SER A 299 -16.71 15.60 10.39
C SER A 299 -18.16 15.34 10.83
N LYS A 300 -19.11 15.96 10.16
CA LYS A 300 -20.53 15.70 10.29
C LYS A 300 -21.15 15.46 8.91
N ASP A 301 -22.27 14.75 8.89
CA ASP A 301 -23.09 14.61 7.69
C ASP A 301 -24.11 15.75 7.56
N ALA A 302 -24.88 15.74 6.48
CA ALA A 302 -25.92 16.74 6.22
C ALA A 302 -27.06 16.76 7.27
N GLN A 303 -27.18 15.71 8.11
CA GLN A 303 -28.14 15.63 9.20
C GLN A 303 -27.54 16.09 10.55
N GLY A 304 -26.25 16.45 10.56
CA GLY A 304 -25.50 16.83 11.76
C GLY A 304 -24.91 15.66 12.55
N ASN A 305 -25.09 14.43 12.10
CA ASN A 305 -24.50 13.25 12.76
C ASN A 305 -22.98 13.19 12.53
N PRO A 306 -22.20 12.67 13.50
CA PRO A 306 -20.78 12.42 13.30
C PRO A 306 -20.55 11.52 12.07
N ALA A 307 -19.58 11.90 11.22
CA ALA A 307 -19.22 11.17 10.02
C ALA A 307 -17.72 11.25 9.80
N LEU A 308 -17.12 10.13 9.40
CA LEU A 308 -15.67 10.02 9.16
C LEU A 308 -15.33 10.28 7.68
N ARG A 309 -14.14 10.79 7.44
CA ARG A 309 -13.65 11.10 6.08
C ARG A 309 -12.13 11.11 6.02
N LEU A 310 -11.58 11.12 4.80
CA LEU A 310 -10.18 11.50 4.60
C LEU A 310 -10.02 13.01 4.75
N ALA A 311 -9.12 13.43 5.62
CA ALA A 311 -8.87 14.83 5.94
C ALA A 311 -7.68 15.42 5.18
N LEU A 312 -7.67 16.74 4.97
CA LEU A 312 -6.57 17.48 4.34
C LEU A 312 -6.10 16.89 3.00
N GLN A 313 -7.00 16.41 2.15
CA GLN A 313 -6.68 15.79 0.86
C GLN A 313 -5.92 16.73 -0.09
N THR A 314 -6.00 18.05 0.11
CA THR A 314 -5.25 19.04 -0.67
C THR A 314 -3.72 18.88 -0.60
N ARG A 315 -3.19 18.04 0.30
CA ARG A 315 -1.76 17.71 0.39
C ARG A 315 -1.34 16.61 -0.59
N GLU A 316 -2.30 15.80 -1.05
CA GLU A 316 -2.05 14.57 -1.78
C GLU A 316 -1.67 14.83 -3.24
N GLN A 317 -0.98 13.88 -3.86
CA GLN A 317 -0.43 13.98 -5.21
C GLN A 317 -1.49 14.12 -6.31
N HIS A 318 -2.70 13.59 -6.11
CA HIS A 318 -3.78 13.72 -7.10
C HIS A 318 -4.32 15.17 -7.21
N ILE A 319 -4.02 16.03 -6.23
CA ILE A 319 -4.37 17.45 -6.25
C ILE A 319 -3.14 18.32 -6.55
N ARG A 320 -2.03 18.12 -5.84
CA ARG A 320 -0.85 19.00 -5.92
C ARG A 320 0.19 18.58 -6.94
N ARG A 321 0.13 17.36 -7.49
CA ARG A 321 1.06 16.84 -8.50
C ARG A 321 2.52 16.98 -8.03
N GLU A 322 3.38 17.67 -8.79
CA GLU A 322 4.79 17.93 -8.44
C GLU A 322 5.00 18.72 -7.14
N LYS A 323 3.98 19.39 -6.63
CA LYS A 323 4.01 20.15 -5.35
C LYS A 323 3.48 19.35 -4.16
N ALA A 324 3.19 18.08 -4.36
CA ALA A 324 2.71 17.19 -3.29
C ALA A 324 3.76 17.01 -2.19
N THR A 325 3.31 16.65 -0.98
CA THR A 325 4.20 16.37 0.14
C THR A 325 4.93 15.04 0.00
N SER A 326 4.35 14.08 -0.73
CA SER A 326 4.86 12.75 -0.99
C SER A 326 4.25 12.18 -2.27
N ASN A 327 4.83 11.11 -2.82
CA ASN A 327 4.28 10.37 -3.93
C ASN A 327 3.37 9.19 -3.51
N ILE A 328 3.19 8.95 -2.21
CA ILE A 328 2.40 7.80 -1.70
C ILE A 328 0.94 7.92 -2.15
N CYS A 329 0.44 6.84 -2.79
CA CYS A 329 -0.96 6.66 -3.17
C CYS A 329 -1.54 5.43 -2.44
N THR A 330 -1.17 4.22 -2.83
CA THR A 330 -1.46 3.00 -2.09
C THR A 330 -0.44 2.85 -0.95
N ALA A 331 -0.93 2.60 0.26
CA ALA A 331 -0.12 2.36 1.46
C ALA A 331 -0.30 0.90 1.93
N GLN A 332 -0.39 0.63 3.23
CA GLN A 332 -0.55 -0.71 3.81
C GLN A 332 -1.78 -0.76 4.74
N VAL A 333 -2.93 -0.32 4.23
CA VAL A 333 -4.12 -0.03 5.03
C VAL A 333 -4.69 -1.26 5.73
N LEU A 334 -4.81 -2.41 5.05
CA LEU A 334 -5.34 -3.63 5.66
C LEU A 334 -4.51 -4.05 6.88
N LEU A 335 -3.18 -3.91 6.81
CA LEU A 335 -2.26 -4.23 7.90
C LEU A 335 -2.36 -3.21 9.05
N ALA A 336 -2.61 -1.95 8.74
CA ALA A 336 -2.90 -0.92 9.75
C ALA A 336 -4.22 -1.23 10.49
N VAL A 337 -5.25 -1.65 9.77
CA VAL A 337 -6.52 -2.11 10.36
C VAL A 337 -6.28 -3.29 11.31
N MET A 338 -5.51 -4.30 10.87
CA MET A 338 -5.16 -5.45 11.72
C MET A 338 -4.41 -5.01 12.98
N ALA A 339 -3.43 -4.11 12.87
CA ALA A 339 -2.66 -3.61 14.00
C ALA A 339 -3.53 -2.79 14.98
N GLY A 340 -4.43 -1.95 14.49
CA GLY A 340 -5.40 -1.25 15.32
C GLY A 340 -6.34 -2.19 16.07
N LEU A 341 -6.83 -3.23 15.38
CA LEU A 341 -7.70 -4.25 15.99
C LEU A 341 -6.96 -5.16 16.98
N TYR A 342 -5.66 -5.40 16.77
CA TYR A 342 -4.80 -6.07 17.75
C TYR A 342 -4.77 -5.29 19.08
N ALA A 343 -4.61 -3.96 19.00
CA ALA A 343 -4.64 -3.11 20.19
C ALA A 343 -6.03 -3.08 20.86
N VAL A 344 -7.11 -3.06 20.07
CA VAL A 344 -8.49 -3.16 20.57
C VAL A 344 -8.72 -4.51 21.26
N TRP A 345 -8.22 -5.61 20.69
CA TRP A 345 -8.34 -6.97 21.24
C TRP A 345 -7.62 -7.13 22.58
N HIS A 346 -6.36 -6.71 22.65
CA HIS A 346 -5.55 -6.88 23.86
C HIS A 346 -5.83 -5.84 24.93
N GLY A 347 -6.21 -4.64 24.52
CA GLY A 347 -6.39 -3.49 25.41
C GLY A 347 -5.11 -3.06 26.12
N PRO A 348 -5.17 -1.99 26.92
CA PRO A 348 -3.99 -1.46 27.62
C PRO A 348 -3.34 -2.49 28.55
N ALA A 349 -4.12 -3.27 29.27
CA ALA A 349 -3.60 -4.28 30.19
C ALA A 349 -2.92 -5.43 29.44
N GLY A 350 -3.48 -5.89 28.31
CA GLY A 350 -2.90 -6.94 27.50
C GLY A 350 -1.59 -6.50 26.84
N ILE A 351 -1.54 -5.32 26.24
CA ILE A 351 -0.32 -4.77 25.62
C ILE A 351 0.79 -4.62 26.67
N ARG A 352 0.48 -4.03 27.84
CA ARG A 352 1.47 -3.95 28.95
C ARG A 352 1.96 -5.33 29.40
N ARG A 353 1.06 -6.31 29.53
CA ARG A 353 1.44 -7.67 29.90
C ARG A 353 2.38 -8.31 28.89
N ILE A 354 2.11 -8.13 27.57
CA ILE A 354 2.99 -8.63 26.50
C ILE A 354 4.36 -7.96 26.59
N ALA A 355 4.41 -6.63 26.68
CA ALA A 355 5.64 -5.87 26.77
C ALA A 355 6.46 -6.24 28.02
N THR A 356 5.81 -6.35 29.19
CA THR A 356 6.45 -6.76 30.44
C THR A 356 7.03 -8.16 30.33
N ARG A 357 6.30 -9.12 29.75
CA ARG A 357 6.77 -10.48 29.56
C ARG A 357 8.01 -10.54 28.66
N VAL A 358 7.99 -9.85 27.53
CA VAL A 358 9.13 -9.77 26.62
C VAL A 358 10.35 -9.18 27.34
N HIS A 359 10.17 -8.07 28.04
CA HIS A 359 11.23 -7.40 28.80
C HIS A 359 11.79 -8.30 29.93
N SER A 360 10.91 -8.96 30.70
CA SER A 360 11.33 -9.89 31.78
C SER A 360 12.12 -11.08 31.26
N PHE A 361 11.68 -11.66 30.12
CA PHE A 361 12.42 -12.76 29.48
C PHE A 361 13.79 -12.30 28.99
N THR A 362 13.91 -11.07 28.50
CA THR A 362 15.18 -10.48 28.07
C THR A 362 16.12 -10.28 29.25
N GLY A 363 15.60 -9.83 30.39
CA GLY A 363 16.37 -9.73 31.65
C GLY A 363 16.90 -11.08 32.13
N ALA A 364 16.03 -12.09 32.18
CA ALA A 364 16.42 -13.44 32.53
C ALA A 364 17.48 -14.03 31.60
N LEU A 365 17.33 -13.83 30.28
CA LEU A 365 18.34 -14.23 29.30
C LEU A 365 19.68 -13.54 29.57
N ARG A 366 19.67 -12.22 29.82
CA ARG A 366 20.88 -11.46 30.16
C ARG A 366 21.63 -12.05 31.34
N GLU A 367 20.93 -12.32 32.44
CA GLU A 367 21.53 -12.93 33.66
C GLU A 367 22.14 -14.29 33.36
N GLN A 368 21.44 -15.12 32.60
CA GLN A 368 21.96 -16.47 32.26
C GLN A 368 23.17 -16.41 31.32
N LEU A 369 23.21 -15.49 30.34
CA LEU A 369 24.35 -15.29 29.47
C LEU A 369 25.56 -14.79 30.24
N GLN A 370 25.37 -13.89 31.22
CA GLN A 370 26.44 -13.42 32.12
C GLN A 370 26.92 -14.55 33.03
N ALA A 371 26.06 -15.40 33.57
CA ALA A 371 26.43 -16.57 34.35
C ALA A 371 27.20 -17.60 33.50
N LEU A 372 26.95 -17.69 32.21
CA LEU A 372 27.76 -18.46 31.26
C LEU A 372 29.13 -17.82 30.97
N GLY A 373 29.40 -16.62 31.47
CA GLY A 373 30.68 -15.90 31.29
C GLY A 373 30.74 -15.07 30.02
N LEU A 374 29.60 -14.82 29.39
CA LEU A 374 29.52 -13.89 28.25
C LEU A 374 29.34 -12.45 28.73
N THR A 375 29.89 -11.49 27.99
CA THR A 375 29.64 -10.08 28.22
C THR A 375 28.44 -9.66 27.38
N VAL A 376 27.43 -9.10 28.03
CA VAL A 376 26.32 -8.40 27.38
C VAL A 376 26.67 -6.92 27.42
N GLU A 377 26.81 -6.32 26.23
CA GLU A 377 27.27 -4.93 26.07
C GLU A 377 26.22 -3.88 26.47
N ASN A 378 24.93 -4.25 26.46
CA ASN A 378 23.86 -3.33 26.84
C ASN A 378 23.82 -3.11 28.37
N ASP A 379 23.95 -1.86 28.79
CA ASP A 379 23.64 -1.45 30.17
C ASP A 379 22.12 -1.37 30.39
N SER A 380 21.39 -1.04 29.33
CA SER A 380 19.94 -0.92 29.29
C SER A 380 19.37 -1.65 28.07
N TYR A 381 18.14 -2.15 28.16
CA TYR A 381 17.51 -2.90 27.08
C TYR A 381 16.00 -2.90 27.25
N PHE A 382 15.28 -3.17 26.14
CA PHE A 382 13.86 -3.56 26.16
C PHE A 382 13.72 -5.06 25.86
N ASP A 383 14.03 -5.47 24.63
CA ASP A 383 13.83 -6.84 24.10
C ASP A 383 15.09 -7.42 23.41
N THR A 384 16.14 -6.62 23.26
CA THR A 384 17.31 -6.99 22.46
C THR A 384 18.60 -6.87 23.28
N LEU A 385 19.41 -7.91 23.22
CA LEU A 385 20.74 -7.98 23.85
C LEU A 385 21.85 -8.06 22.81
N LEU A 386 22.92 -7.31 23.02
CA LEU A 386 24.16 -7.42 22.26
C LEU A 386 25.19 -8.20 23.08
N VAL A 387 25.59 -9.35 22.56
CA VAL A 387 26.43 -10.33 23.25
C VAL A 387 27.80 -10.37 22.60
N GLN A 388 28.84 -10.09 23.38
CA GLN A 388 30.24 -10.28 22.99
C GLN A 388 30.58 -11.78 23.11
N ALA A 389 30.46 -12.49 22.01
CA ALA A 389 30.72 -13.92 21.91
C ALA A 389 32.19 -14.26 21.58
N GLY A 390 32.92 -13.28 21.02
CA GLY A 390 34.34 -13.44 20.65
C GLY A 390 34.57 -14.63 19.71
N ALA A 391 35.58 -15.42 19.97
CA ALA A 391 35.90 -16.61 19.18
C ALA A 391 34.85 -17.73 19.24
N ALA A 392 33.90 -17.69 20.18
CA ALA A 392 32.81 -18.65 20.29
C ALA A 392 31.62 -18.34 19.33
N ALA A 393 31.57 -17.16 18.71
CA ALA A 393 30.44 -16.77 17.85
C ALA A 393 30.11 -17.81 16.77
N PRO A 394 31.05 -18.35 15.98
CA PRO A 394 30.76 -19.37 14.98
C PRO A 394 30.18 -20.66 15.58
N ALA A 395 30.68 -21.09 16.74
CA ALA A 395 30.19 -22.29 17.41
C ALA A 395 28.78 -22.12 17.97
N ILE A 396 28.46 -20.93 18.49
CA ILE A 396 27.10 -20.54 18.94
C ILE A 396 26.14 -20.52 17.76
N LEU A 397 26.51 -19.92 16.63
CA LEU A 397 25.68 -19.90 15.43
C LEU A 397 25.44 -21.32 14.89
N ALA A 398 26.46 -22.19 14.88
CA ALA A 398 26.29 -23.59 14.48
C ALA A 398 25.40 -24.38 15.46
N ALA A 399 25.44 -24.08 16.76
CA ALA A 399 24.53 -24.65 17.73
C ALA A 399 23.09 -24.15 17.53
N ALA A 400 22.92 -22.88 17.23
CA ALA A 400 21.63 -22.27 16.91
C ALA A 400 20.99 -22.89 15.66
N GLU A 401 21.76 -23.09 14.60
CA GLU A 401 21.29 -23.73 13.37
C GLU A 401 20.80 -25.16 13.65
N ARG A 402 21.55 -25.96 14.41
CA ARG A 402 21.11 -27.32 14.82
C ARG A 402 19.83 -27.31 15.64
N ALA A 403 19.62 -26.27 16.45
CA ALA A 403 18.40 -26.07 17.24
C ALA A 403 17.25 -25.42 16.45
N GLN A 404 17.43 -25.16 15.15
CA GLN A 404 16.49 -24.43 14.30
C GLN A 404 16.16 -23.03 14.86
N ILE A 405 17.20 -22.31 15.24
CA ILE A 405 17.16 -20.96 15.81
C ILE A 405 18.00 -20.02 14.96
N ASN A 406 17.48 -18.84 14.66
CA ASN A 406 18.20 -17.75 14.03
C ASN A 406 18.58 -16.70 15.05
N LEU A 407 19.88 -16.36 15.11
CA LEU A 407 20.45 -15.24 15.84
C LEU A 407 20.96 -14.19 14.85
N ARG A 408 20.96 -12.92 15.25
CA ARG A 408 21.53 -11.85 14.43
C ARG A 408 23.05 -11.82 14.56
N ARG A 409 23.77 -12.10 13.49
CA ARG A 409 25.21 -11.87 13.39
C ARG A 409 25.47 -10.38 13.15
N VAL A 410 26.07 -9.69 14.11
CA VAL A 410 26.42 -8.27 13.99
C VAL A 410 27.77 -8.13 13.28
N ASP A 411 28.76 -8.92 13.76
CA ASP A 411 30.08 -9.07 13.16
C ASP A 411 30.69 -10.43 13.54
N ASP A 412 32.00 -10.58 13.41
CA ASP A 412 32.68 -11.84 13.67
C ASP A 412 32.75 -12.21 15.16
N ALA A 413 32.56 -11.26 16.04
CA ALA A 413 32.69 -11.43 17.51
C ALA A 413 31.38 -11.20 18.26
N ARG A 414 30.41 -10.53 17.66
CA ARG A 414 29.20 -10.06 18.33
C ARG A 414 27.94 -10.63 17.70
N LEU A 415 27.03 -11.07 18.57
CA LEU A 415 25.72 -11.58 18.23
C LEU A 415 24.66 -10.72 18.92
N ALA A 416 23.54 -10.47 18.25
CA ALA A 416 22.38 -9.87 18.91
C ALA A 416 21.22 -10.89 18.98
N VAL A 417 20.44 -10.79 20.05
CA VAL A 417 19.29 -11.65 20.32
C VAL A 417 18.12 -10.77 20.69
N SER A 418 17.06 -10.81 19.88
CA SER A 418 15.82 -10.05 20.12
C SER A 418 14.71 -11.01 20.49
N LEU A 419 14.03 -10.76 21.59
CA LEU A 419 12.88 -11.53 22.04
C LEU A 419 11.58 -10.85 21.60
N ASP A 420 10.53 -11.64 21.47
CA ASP A 420 9.23 -11.16 21.03
C ASP A 420 8.07 -11.88 21.74
N GLU A 421 6.84 -11.57 21.34
CA GLU A 421 5.63 -12.09 21.92
C GLU A 421 5.53 -13.63 21.86
N THR A 422 6.15 -14.25 20.86
CA THR A 422 6.02 -15.70 20.62
C THR A 422 6.91 -16.54 21.53
N VAL A 423 7.86 -15.91 22.22
CA VAL A 423 8.84 -16.60 23.06
C VAL A 423 8.17 -17.20 24.30
N THR A 424 8.40 -18.49 24.53
CA THR A 424 7.98 -19.24 25.72
C THR A 424 9.16 -19.48 26.67
N ALA A 425 8.89 -19.97 27.86
CA ALA A 425 9.95 -20.39 28.79
C ALA A 425 10.81 -21.54 28.21
N GLN A 426 10.21 -22.42 27.38
CA GLN A 426 10.94 -23.49 26.70
C GLN A 426 11.86 -22.92 25.62
N ASP A 427 11.44 -21.89 24.91
CA ASP A 427 12.26 -21.20 23.93
C ASP A 427 13.45 -20.48 24.59
N LEU A 428 13.21 -19.84 25.72
CA LEU A 428 14.26 -19.20 26.52
C LEU A 428 15.29 -20.24 26.98
N GLN A 429 14.82 -21.39 27.49
CA GLN A 429 15.67 -22.51 27.86
C GLN A 429 16.52 -22.99 26.66
N ALA A 430 15.91 -23.15 25.51
CA ALA A 430 16.61 -23.58 24.29
C ALA A 430 17.68 -22.57 23.86
N LEU A 431 17.40 -21.24 23.94
CA LEU A 431 18.37 -20.19 23.68
C LEU A 431 19.57 -20.27 24.63
N ILE A 432 19.35 -20.41 25.94
CA ILE A 432 20.43 -20.54 26.94
C ILE A 432 21.30 -21.77 26.60
N ASN A 433 20.70 -22.90 26.27
CA ASN A 433 21.39 -24.11 25.88
C ASN A 433 22.20 -23.97 24.57
N VAL A 434 21.72 -23.19 23.60
CA VAL A 434 22.46 -22.86 22.37
C VAL A 434 23.76 -22.13 22.71
N PHE A 435 23.71 -21.15 23.60
CA PHE A 435 24.91 -20.42 24.03
C PHE A 435 25.85 -21.31 24.87
N ALA A 436 25.30 -22.11 25.78
CA ALA A 436 26.09 -23.05 26.57
C ALA A 436 26.82 -24.06 25.68
N ALA A 437 26.13 -24.65 24.71
CA ALA A 437 26.69 -25.61 23.76
C ALA A 437 27.81 -24.98 22.89
N GLY A 438 27.59 -23.74 22.39
CA GLY A 438 28.62 -23.01 21.63
C GLY A 438 29.86 -22.68 22.44
N LEU A 439 29.74 -22.58 23.77
CA LEU A 439 30.84 -22.38 24.70
C LEU A 439 31.46 -23.71 25.18
N GLY A 440 30.99 -24.86 24.74
CA GLY A 440 31.42 -26.18 25.23
C GLY A 440 31.03 -26.45 26.69
N LYS A 441 29.98 -25.79 27.18
CA LYS A 441 29.46 -25.94 28.55
C LYS A 441 28.27 -26.89 28.60
N PRO A 442 27.99 -27.53 29.77
CA PRO A 442 26.79 -28.32 29.92
C PRO A 442 25.52 -27.47 29.85
N GLU A 443 24.39 -28.12 29.58
CA GLU A 443 23.09 -27.47 29.66
C GLU A 443 22.83 -26.86 31.03
N VAL A 444 22.19 -25.71 31.06
CA VAL A 444 21.85 -24.94 32.25
C VAL A 444 20.32 -24.90 32.35
N ALA A 445 19.79 -25.32 33.48
CA ALA A 445 18.35 -25.22 33.73
C ALA A 445 17.94 -23.77 34.01
N LEU A 446 16.88 -23.29 33.36
CA LEU A 446 16.29 -22.00 33.66
C LEU A 446 15.61 -22.05 35.05
N ASP A 447 16.02 -21.17 35.94
CA ASP A 447 15.30 -20.99 37.22
C ASP A 447 14.02 -20.16 36.96
N ALA A 448 12.87 -20.75 37.23
CA ALA A 448 11.58 -20.05 37.10
C ALA A 448 11.48 -18.80 38.00
N ALA A 449 12.23 -18.72 39.08
CA ALA A 449 12.30 -17.55 39.96
C ALA A 449 12.97 -16.36 39.27
N SER A 450 13.90 -16.60 38.32
CA SER A 450 14.53 -15.55 37.51
C SER A 450 13.57 -14.86 36.53
N LEU A 451 12.39 -15.44 36.30
CA LEU A 451 11.36 -14.87 35.42
C LEU A 451 10.47 -13.80 36.09
N SER A 452 10.71 -13.51 37.37
CA SER A 452 9.91 -12.58 38.17
C SER A 452 10.41 -11.14 38.14
N ALA A 453 10.98 -10.70 37.03
CA ALA A 453 11.48 -9.33 36.89
C ALA A 453 10.37 -8.29 37.01
N GLU A 454 10.61 -7.23 37.81
CA GLU A 454 9.74 -6.06 37.84
C GLU A 454 9.69 -5.36 36.46
N ALA A 455 8.50 -4.90 36.09
CA ALA A 455 8.33 -4.14 34.86
C ALA A 455 9.26 -2.90 34.88
N GLY A 456 10.17 -2.83 33.88
CA GLY A 456 11.11 -1.72 33.77
C GLY A 456 12.45 -1.91 34.51
N ALA A 457 12.70 -3.10 35.14
CA ALA A 457 14.02 -3.39 35.68
C ALA A 457 15.10 -3.32 34.58
N GLY A 458 16.18 -2.56 34.85
CA GLY A 458 17.26 -2.37 33.86
C GLY A 458 17.02 -1.25 32.83
N LEU A 459 15.91 -0.50 32.93
CA LEU A 459 15.69 0.70 32.15
C LEU A 459 16.30 1.93 32.86
N PRO A 460 16.87 2.90 32.10
CA PRO A 460 17.43 4.12 32.69
C PRO A 460 16.37 4.94 33.44
N ALA A 461 16.77 5.59 34.51
CA ALA A 461 15.90 6.53 35.21
C ALA A 461 15.39 7.62 34.22
N GLY A 462 14.10 7.90 34.25
CA GLY A 462 13.47 8.87 33.34
C GLY A 462 13.04 8.30 31.96
N THR A 463 13.40 7.08 31.60
CA THR A 463 12.91 6.42 30.38
C THR A 463 11.73 5.48 30.62
N VAL A 464 11.35 5.23 31.87
CA VAL A 464 10.17 4.41 32.21
C VAL A 464 8.89 5.23 32.03
N ARG A 465 7.94 4.69 31.30
CA ARG A 465 6.64 5.33 31.07
C ARG A 465 5.81 5.40 32.35
N THR A 466 5.40 6.60 32.71
CA THR A 466 4.50 6.88 33.83
C THR A 466 3.07 7.22 33.40
N THR A 467 2.89 7.58 32.13
CA THR A 467 1.60 7.93 31.55
C THR A 467 0.77 6.69 31.16
N PRO A 468 -0.57 6.77 31.21
CA PRO A 468 -1.42 5.68 30.74
C PRO A 468 -1.19 5.41 29.24
N ILE A 469 -1.61 4.21 28.78
CA ILE A 469 -1.63 3.84 27.37
C ILE A 469 -3.04 3.48 26.95
N LEU A 470 -3.38 3.76 25.67
CA LEU A 470 -4.63 3.32 25.05
C LEU A 470 -5.85 3.66 25.92
N SER A 471 -5.89 4.91 26.36
CA SER A 471 -6.88 5.39 27.34
C SER A 471 -8.29 5.56 26.76
N HIS A 472 -8.44 5.62 25.43
CA HIS A 472 -9.74 5.71 24.78
C HIS A 472 -10.57 4.43 25.03
N PRO A 473 -11.89 4.54 25.34
CA PRO A 473 -12.74 3.39 25.69
C PRO A 473 -12.79 2.26 24.65
N ILE A 474 -12.56 2.56 23.36
CA ILE A 474 -12.52 1.51 22.32
C ILE A 474 -11.51 0.40 22.64
N PHE A 475 -10.39 0.74 23.27
CA PHE A 475 -9.35 -0.23 23.63
C PHE A 475 -9.68 -1.05 24.89
N SER A 476 -10.85 -0.86 25.51
CA SER A 476 -11.26 -1.63 26.68
C SER A 476 -12.70 -2.15 26.59
N SER A 477 -13.44 -1.84 25.52
CA SER A 477 -14.86 -2.20 25.38
C SER A 477 -15.11 -3.46 24.55
N VAL A 478 -14.13 -3.95 23.76
CA VAL A 478 -14.27 -5.07 22.82
C VAL A 478 -13.26 -6.16 23.14
N GLN A 479 -13.39 -6.77 24.32
CA GLN A 479 -12.37 -7.71 24.85
C GLN A 479 -12.76 -9.19 24.74
N SER A 480 -14.03 -9.50 24.46
CA SER A 480 -14.47 -10.88 24.26
C SER A 480 -14.50 -11.26 22.78
N GLU A 481 -14.34 -12.55 22.48
CA GLU A 481 -14.46 -13.11 21.11
C GLU A 481 -15.79 -12.68 20.47
N THR A 482 -16.89 -12.78 21.21
CA THR A 482 -18.23 -12.41 20.73
C THR A 482 -18.35 -10.91 20.43
N ASP A 483 -17.83 -10.06 21.30
CA ASP A 483 -17.92 -8.61 21.10
C ASP A 483 -17.04 -8.18 19.92
N MET A 484 -15.85 -8.75 19.79
CA MET A 484 -14.96 -8.50 18.64
C MET A 484 -15.64 -8.95 17.32
N LEU A 485 -16.22 -10.13 17.27
CA LEU A 485 -16.92 -10.64 16.10
C LEU A 485 -18.07 -9.70 15.68
N ARG A 486 -18.88 -9.26 16.66
CA ARG A 486 -19.98 -8.30 16.42
C ARG A 486 -19.47 -6.92 16.00
N TYR A 487 -18.40 -6.46 16.59
CA TYR A 487 -17.77 -5.20 16.21
C TYR A 487 -17.27 -5.23 14.76
N LEU A 488 -16.53 -6.27 14.37
CA LEU A 488 -16.06 -6.45 13.00
C LEU A 488 -17.21 -6.52 11.99
N ARG A 489 -18.30 -7.22 12.34
CA ARG A 489 -19.51 -7.26 11.51
C ARG A 489 -20.17 -5.90 11.39
N LYS A 490 -20.33 -5.18 12.51
CA LYS A 490 -20.88 -3.81 12.54
C LYS A 490 -20.08 -2.86 11.64
N LEU A 491 -18.75 -2.98 11.62
CA LEU A 491 -17.90 -2.17 10.75
C LEU A 491 -18.09 -2.55 9.28
N ALA A 492 -18.02 -3.85 8.95
CA ALA A 492 -18.18 -4.33 7.58
C ALA A 492 -19.55 -3.98 6.98
N ASP A 493 -20.61 -3.96 7.79
CA ASP A 493 -21.95 -3.61 7.32
C ASP A 493 -22.10 -2.15 6.90
N LYS A 494 -21.22 -1.27 7.37
CA LYS A 494 -21.18 0.14 6.97
C LYS A 494 -20.51 0.39 5.62
N ASP A 495 -19.87 -0.62 5.03
CA ASP A 495 -18.99 -0.46 3.88
C ASP A 495 -19.53 -1.16 2.62
N LEU A 496 -19.15 -0.63 1.46
CA LEU A 496 -19.24 -1.34 0.18
C LEU A 496 -17.86 -1.90 -0.20
N ALA A 497 -17.87 -3.19 -0.57
CA ALA A 497 -16.74 -3.93 -1.10
C ALA A 497 -17.22 -4.87 -2.22
N LEU A 498 -16.30 -5.59 -2.90
CA LEU A 498 -16.68 -6.44 -4.03
C LEU A 498 -17.61 -7.61 -3.67
N ASP A 499 -17.69 -7.96 -2.40
CA ASP A 499 -18.64 -8.98 -1.91
C ASP A 499 -20.10 -8.50 -1.91
N ARG A 500 -20.34 -7.20 -2.15
CA ARG A 500 -21.68 -6.60 -2.24
C ARG A 500 -22.05 -6.14 -3.64
N SER A 501 -21.11 -5.54 -4.37
CA SER A 501 -21.37 -4.99 -5.71
C SER A 501 -20.07 -4.72 -6.47
N MET A 502 -20.19 -4.55 -7.78
CA MET A 502 -19.12 -4.02 -8.61
C MET A 502 -18.62 -2.66 -8.10
N ILE A 503 -17.32 -2.43 -8.20
CA ILE A 503 -16.68 -1.15 -7.95
C ILE A 503 -16.09 -0.63 -9.26
N PRO A 504 -16.80 0.19 -10.05
CA PRO A 504 -16.42 0.56 -11.42
C PRO A 504 -15.42 1.72 -11.47
N LEU A 505 -14.33 1.63 -10.69
CA LEU A 505 -13.33 2.69 -10.58
C LEU A 505 -12.36 2.69 -11.75
N GLY A 506 -12.39 3.74 -12.57
CA GLY A 506 -11.42 3.96 -13.64
C GLY A 506 -10.03 4.31 -13.10
N SER A 507 -9.03 3.88 -13.84
CA SER A 507 -7.60 3.84 -13.54
C SER A 507 -7.20 3.05 -12.28
N CYS A 508 -8.14 2.36 -11.64
CA CYS A 508 -7.91 1.48 -10.51
C CYS A 508 -8.72 0.19 -10.64
N THR A 509 -8.14 -0.81 -11.26
CA THR A 509 -8.80 -2.11 -11.51
C THR A 509 -9.25 -2.75 -10.20
N MET A 510 -10.57 -2.83 -10.00
CA MET A 510 -11.20 -3.53 -8.88
C MET A 510 -11.63 -4.94 -9.30
N LYS A 511 -10.65 -5.74 -9.64
CA LYS A 511 -10.83 -7.13 -10.07
C LYS A 511 -11.06 -8.05 -8.88
N LEU A 512 -11.86 -9.08 -9.06
CA LEU A 512 -12.08 -10.10 -8.04
C LEU A 512 -10.76 -10.76 -7.60
N ASN A 513 -10.66 -10.98 -6.29
CA ASN A 513 -9.58 -11.77 -5.66
C ASN A 513 -10.17 -13.12 -5.30
N ALA A 514 -9.78 -14.18 -6.02
CA ALA A 514 -10.28 -15.52 -5.78
C ALA A 514 -9.75 -16.08 -4.45
N THR A 515 -10.56 -16.91 -3.79
CA THR A 515 -10.18 -17.48 -2.48
C THR A 515 -8.91 -18.31 -2.57
N ALA A 516 -8.73 -19.10 -3.65
CA ALA A 516 -7.53 -19.90 -3.87
C ALA A 516 -6.25 -19.05 -4.00
N GLU A 517 -6.36 -17.83 -4.49
CA GLU A 517 -5.25 -16.88 -4.58
C GLU A 517 -4.82 -16.36 -3.19
N MET A 518 -5.77 -16.19 -2.28
CA MET A 518 -5.54 -15.66 -0.94
C MET A 518 -5.03 -16.70 0.07
N ILE A 519 -5.41 -17.96 -0.06
CA ILE A 519 -5.07 -19.03 0.90
C ILE A 519 -3.56 -19.10 1.23
N PRO A 520 -2.63 -19.06 0.28
CA PRO A 520 -1.21 -19.28 0.57
C PRO A 520 -0.56 -18.24 1.48
N ILE A 521 -1.09 -17.01 1.58
CA ILE A 521 -0.46 -15.93 2.36
C ILE A 521 -0.45 -16.21 3.86
N THR A 522 -1.32 -17.10 4.35
CA THR A 522 -1.41 -17.47 5.75
C THR A 522 -0.67 -18.79 6.08
N TRP A 523 -0.07 -19.43 5.07
CA TRP A 523 0.72 -20.63 5.35
C TRP A 523 1.97 -20.29 6.16
N PRO A 524 2.30 -21.05 7.22
CA PRO A 524 3.45 -20.77 8.07
C PRO A 524 4.77 -20.65 7.29
N GLU A 525 4.93 -21.44 6.22
CA GLU A 525 6.13 -21.46 5.39
C GLU A 525 6.32 -20.16 4.58
N PHE A 526 5.29 -19.35 4.42
CA PHE A 526 5.37 -17.99 3.87
C PHE A 526 5.22 -16.93 4.96
N ALA A 527 4.23 -17.06 5.83
CA ALA A 527 3.89 -16.05 6.81
C ALA A 527 4.98 -15.84 7.88
N LEU A 528 5.70 -16.92 8.30
CA LEU A 528 6.61 -16.92 9.44
C LEU A 528 8.10 -16.84 9.07
N ILE A 529 8.45 -16.51 7.83
CA ILE A 529 9.85 -16.34 7.41
C ILE A 529 10.27 -14.88 7.64
N HIS A 530 11.36 -14.73 8.42
CA HIS A 530 11.96 -13.42 8.68
C HIS A 530 12.70 -12.88 7.43
N PRO A 531 12.62 -11.57 7.09
CA PRO A 531 13.25 -11.02 5.87
C PRO A 531 14.77 -11.18 5.80
N PHE A 532 15.41 -11.27 6.95
CA PHE A 532 16.86 -11.47 7.07
C PHE A 532 17.24 -12.90 7.50
N ALA A 533 16.33 -13.87 7.32
CA ALA A 533 16.67 -15.27 7.49
C ALA A 533 17.74 -15.72 6.49
N PRO A 534 18.67 -16.61 6.87
CA PRO A 534 19.71 -17.13 5.98
C PRO A 534 19.15 -17.69 4.66
N ALA A 535 19.87 -17.47 3.56
CA ALA A 535 19.46 -17.88 2.22
C ALA A 535 19.08 -19.37 2.10
N ALA A 536 19.75 -20.24 2.86
CA ALA A 536 19.44 -21.68 2.92
C ALA A 536 18.07 -22.03 3.52
N GLN A 537 17.42 -21.06 4.18
CA GLN A 537 16.09 -21.22 4.79
C GLN A 537 14.98 -20.64 3.93
N THR A 538 15.30 -19.90 2.85
CA THR A 538 14.34 -19.13 2.05
C THR A 538 14.24 -19.62 0.60
N ALA A 539 14.61 -20.88 0.34
CA ALA A 539 14.67 -21.45 -1.01
C ALA A 539 13.28 -21.45 -1.71
N GLY A 540 12.21 -21.64 -0.96
CA GLY A 540 10.85 -21.58 -1.49
C GLY A 540 10.46 -20.18 -1.94
N TYR A 541 10.79 -19.15 -1.14
CA TYR A 541 10.56 -17.76 -1.54
C TYR A 541 11.39 -17.37 -2.76
N ARG A 542 12.65 -17.78 -2.84
CA ARG A 542 13.50 -17.49 -4.01
C ARG A 542 12.92 -18.09 -5.26
N GLU A 543 12.48 -19.35 -5.22
CA GLU A 543 11.81 -19.99 -6.35
C GLU A 543 10.51 -19.28 -6.76
N LEU A 544 9.67 -18.90 -5.78
CA LEU A 544 8.44 -18.14 -6.04
C LEU A 544 8.77 -16.81 -6.74
N ILE A 545 9.74 -16.06 -6.21
CA ILE A 545 10.19 -14.77 -6.74
C ILE A 545 10.74 -14.92 -8.16
N ASP A 546 11.61 -15.89 -8.39
CA ASP A 546 12.22 -16.13 -9.71
C ASP A 546 11.17 -16.51 -10.76
N ARG A 547 10.26 -17.41 -10.42
CA ARG A 547 9.18 -17.84 -11.32
C ARG A 547 8.19 -16.72 -11.61
N LEU A 548 7.79 -15.94 -10.61
CA LEU A 548 6.93 -14.78 -10.80
C LEU A 548 7.63 -13.71 -11.65
N SER A 549 8.90 -13.43 -11.40
CA SER A 549 9.71 -12.49 -12.17
C SER A 549 9.79 -12.89 -13.64
N ALA A 550 10.05 -14.17 -13.92
CA ALA A 550 10.08 -14.70 -15.29
C ALA A 550 8.71 -14.54 -15.99
N ALA A 551 7.61 -14.84 -15.29
CA ALA A 551 6.26 -14.69 -15.84
C ALA A 551 5.94 -13.22 -16.15
N LEU A 552 6.26 -12.30 -15.23
CA LEU A 552 6.03 -10.87 -15.45
C LEU A 552 6.90 -10.30 -16.57
N CYS A 553 8.16 -10.73 -16.70
CA CYS A 553 9.01 -10.38 -17.84
C CYS A 553 8.44 -10.89 -19.16
N GLU A 554 7.93 -12.11 -19.21
CA GLU A 554 7.26 -12.65 -20.42
C GLU A 554 6.02 -11.83 -20.78
N ILE A 555 5.18 -11.49 -19.79
CA ILE A 555 3.94 -10.72 -19.99
C ILE A 555 4.24 -9.32 -20.51
N THR A 556 5.24 -8.66 -19.96
CA THR A 556 5.55 -7.25 -20.26
C THR A 556 6.56 -7.08 -21.39
N GLY A 557 7.34 -8.11 -21.70
CA GLY A 557 8.38 -8.08 -22.72
C GLY A 557 9.68 -7.38 -22.29
N TYR A 558 9.84 -7.06 -21.00
CA TYR A 558 11.10 -6.58 -20.44
C TYR A 558 12.07 -7.71 -20.14
N ASP A 559 13.32 -7.35 -19.86
CA ASP A 559 14.40 -8.30 -19.68
C ASP A 559 14.68 -8.63 -18.21
N ASN A 560 14.40 -7.71 -17.30
CA ASN A 560 14.62 -7.86 -15.85
C ASN A 560 13.55 -7.14 -15.06
N ILE A 561 13.34 -7.58 -13.79
CA ILE A 561 12.36 -7.00 -12.88
C ILE A 561 12.86 -7.04 -11.44
N SER A 562 12.54 -6.01 -10.67
CA SER A 562 12.70 -5.99 -9.20
C SER A 562 11.33 -6.00 -8.54
N LEU A 563 11.13 -6.92 -7.60
CA LEU A 563 9.92 -7.03 -6.78
C LEU A 563 10.03 -6.25 -5.45
N GLN A 564 11.12 -5.51 -5.26
CA GLN A 564 11.38 -4.78 -4.03
C GLN A 564 10.41 -3.62 -3.74
N PRO A 565 9.95 -2.81 -4.73
CA PRO A 565 9.08 -1.68 -4.43
C PRO A 565 7.78 -2.13 -3.77
N ASN A 566 7.47 -1.59 -2.59
CA ASN A 566 6.34 -1.96 -1.75
C ASN A 566 5.07 -1.09 -1.99
N SER A 567 5.03 -0.38 -3.10
CA SER A 567 3.83 0.28 -3.68
C SER A 567 4.09 0.66 -5.13
N GLY A 568 3.03 1.01 -5.88
CA GLY A 568 3.16 1.54 -7.24
C GLY A 568 4.01 2.79 -7.30
N ALA A 569 3.78 3.73 -6.39
CA ALA A 569 4.58 4.96 -6.31
C ALA A 569 6.07 4.70 -6.01
N GLN A 570 6.39 3.67 -5.22
CA GLN A 570 7.79 3.24 -5.03
C GLN A 570 8.36 2.57 -6.30
N GLY A 571 7.53 1.88 -7.07
CA GLY A 571 7.92 1.37 -8.40
C GLY A 571 8.22 2.50 -9.38
N GLU A 572 7.40 3.56 -9.39
CA GLU A 572 7.68 4.78 -10.17
C GLU A 572 9.03 5.38 -9.78
N TYR A 573 9.24 5.59 -8.50
CA TYR A 573 10.48 6.15 -7.95
C TYR A 573 11.69 5.28 -8.31
N ALA A 574 11.60 3.96 -8.11
CA ALA A 574 12.67 3.01 -8.44
C ALA A 574 13.04 3.03 -9.94
N GLY A 575 12.03 3.10 -10.82
CA GLY A 575 12.27 3.17 -12.27
C GLY A 575 12.94 4.47 -12.71
N LEU A 576 12.55 5.59 -12.11
CA LEU A 576 13.18 6.88 -12.37
C LEU A 576 14.60 6.96 -11.79
N LEU A 577 14.85 6.34 -10.63
CA LEU A 577 16.20 6.19 -10.11
C LEU A 577 17.08 5.34 -11.02
N ALA A 578 16.54 4.28 -11.63
CA ALA A 578 17.27 3.47 -12.61
C ALA A 578 17.70 4.29 -13.83
N ILE A 579 16.81 5.14 -14.36
CA ILE A 579 17.11 6.07 -15.45
C ILE A 579 18.18 7.08 -15.01
N ARG A 580 18.04 7.67 -13.82
CA ARG A 580 19.02 8.62 -13.29
C ARG A 580 20.39 7.98 -13.13
N GLY A 581 20.45 6.80 -12.51
CA GLY A 581 21.70 6.04 -12.32
C GLY A 581 22.37 5.69 -13.66
N TYR A 582 21.58 5.33 -14.66
CA TYR A 582 22.07 5.07 -16.03
C TYR A 582 22.75 6.30 -16.65
N HIS A 583 22.12 7.49 -16.57
CA HIS A 583 22.69 8.72 -17.09
C HIS A 583 23.92 9.15 -16.31
N GLN A 584 23.91 9.09 -14.97
CA GLN A 584 25.03 9.43 -14.12
C GLN A 584 26.25 8.55 -14.38
N ALA A 585 26.05 7.25 -14.52
CA ALA A 585 27.14 6.29 -14.83
C ALA A 585 27.81 6.54 -16.20
N ARG A 586 27.14 7.30 -17.08
CA ARG A 586 27.67 7.74 -18.39
C ARG A 586 28.24 9.15 -18.37
N GLY A 587 28.35 9.79 -17.20
CA GLY A 587 28.80 11.16 -17.05
C GLY A 587 27.79 12.22 -17.52
N GLN A 588 26.54 11.87 -17.71
CA GLN A 588 25.48 12.74 -18.24
C GLN A 588 24.64 13.35 -17.09
N HIS A 589 25.30 13.98 -16.14
CA HIS A 589 24.68 14.55 -14.92
C HIS A 589 23.70 15.70 -15.24
N GLN A 590 23.84 16.35 -16.40
CA GLN A 590 22.91 17.40 -16.85
C GLN A 590 21.54 16.86 -17.25
N ARG A 591 21.40 15.55 -17.53
CA ARG A 591 20.10 14.94 -17.88
C ARG A 591 19.25 14.77 -16.63
N ASN A 592 18.43 15.81 -16.37
CA ASN A 592 17.59 15.90 -15.17
C ASN A 592 16.15 16.34 -15.46
N VAL A 593 15.71 16.36 -16.72
CA VAL A 593 14.35 16.74 -17.09
C VAL A 593 13.53 15.52 -17.45
N CYS A 594 12.33 15.40 -16.85
CA CYS A 594 11.32 14.42 -17.20
C CYS A 594 10.14 15.10 -17.89
N LEU A 595 9.86 14.71 -19.14
CA LEU A 595 8.66 15.12 -19.85
C LEU A 595 7.47 14.28 -19.36
N ILE A 596 6.34 14.91 -19.04
CA ILE A 596 5.15 14.22 -18.54
C ILE A 596 3.90 14.76 -19.22
N PRO A 597 3.08 13.94 -19.91
CA PRO A 597 1.82 14.38 -20.47
C PRO A 597 0.86 14.96 -19.44
N SER A 598 0.08 15.95 -19.82
CA SER A 598 -0.90 16.62 -18.95
C SER A 598 -1.95 15.65 -18.36
N SER A 599 -2.23 14.55 -19.07
CA SER A 599 -3.13 13.46 -18.67
C SER A 599 -2.57 12.52 -17.60
N ALA A 600 -1.26 12.56 -17.32
CA ALA A 600 -0.60 11.62 -16.42
C ALA A 600 -1.18 11.67 -15.00
N HIS A 601 -1.17 10.52 -14.32
CA HIS A 601 -1.55 10.42 -12.91
C HIS A 601 -0.70 11.36 -12.04
N GLY A 602 -1.29 11.91 -10.97
CA GLY A 602 -0.59 12.88 -10.11
C GLY A 602 0.63 12.33 -9.39
N THR A 603 0.77 10.99 -9.26
CA THR A 603 1.96 10.35 -8.69
C THR A 603 3.18 10.50 -9.60
N ASN A 604 3.01 10.56 -10.92
CA ASN A 604 4.11 10.62 -11.88
C ASN A 604 4.99 11.88 -11.68
N PRO A 605 4.44 13.12 -11.68
CA PRO A 605 5.26 14.29 -11.40
C PRO A 605 5.82 14.33 -9.97
N ALA A 606 5.10 13.78 -8.98
CA ALA A 606 5.61 13.69 -7.62
C ALA A 606 6.81 12.74 -7.51
N SER A 607 6.76 11.59 -8.20
CA SER A 607 7.87 10.62 -8.25
C SER A 607 9.09 11.16 -9.01
N ALA A 608 8.87 11.92 -10.11
CA ALA A 608 9.94 12.57 -10.85
C ALA A 608 10.69 13.59 -9.99
N GLN A 609 9.98 14.40 -9.22
CA GLN A 609 10.60 15.30 -8.25
C GLN A 609 11.40 14.60 -7.16
N LEU A 610 10.87 13.52 -6.60
CA LEU A 610 11.58 12.72 -5.59
C LEU A 610 12.87 12.09 -6.15
N ALA A 611 12.89 11.78 -7.44
CA ALA A 611 14.09 11.30 -8.14
C ALA A 611 15.07 12.43 -8.53
N GLY A 612 14.79 13.69 -8.16
CA GLY A 612 15.61 14.86 -8.49
C GLY A 612 15.49 15.32 -9.93
N MET A 613 14.35 15.06 -10.58
CA MET A 613 14.08 15.48 -11.95
C MET A 613 13.15 16.70 -11.99
N GLU A 614 13.44 17.63 -12.89
CA GLU A 614 12.56 18.73 -13.24
C GLU A 614 11.43 18.24 -14.16
N VAL A 615 10.20 18.59 -13.83
CA VAL A 615 9.03 18.20 -14.62
C VAL A 615 8.70 19.24 -15.68
N VAL A 616 8.60 18.81 -16.93
CA VAL A 616 8.11 19.63 -18.05
C VAL A 616 6.87 18.95 -18.64
N VAL A 617 5.75 19.69 -18.62
CA VAL A 617 4.46 19.13 -19.05
C VAL A 617 4.36 19.19 -20.58
N VAL A 618 3.91 18.09 -21.20
CA VAL A 618 3.55 17.96 -22.60
C VAL A 618 2.03 18.02 -22.72
N ALA A 619 1.52 18.79 -23.68
CA ALA A 619 0.08 18.92 -23.91
C ALA A 619 -0.53 17.62 -24.46
N SER A 620 -1.84 17.47 -24.27
CA SER A 620 -2.66 16.49 -24.97
C SER A 620 -3.47 17.17 -26.07
N ASP A 621 -3.71 16.45 -27.16
CA ASP A 621 -4.56 16.92 -28.25
C ASP A 621 -6.07 16.81 -27.90
N ALA A 622 -6.93 17.19 -28.85
CA ALA A 622 -8.37 17.18 -28.67
C ALA A 622 -8.96 15.76 -28.53
N ASP A 623 -8.26 14.75 -29.04
CA ASP A 623 -8.67 13.34 -29.00
C ASP A 623 -8.11 12.59 -27.78
N GLY A 624 -7.36 13.30 -26.91
CA GLY A 624 -6.79 12.74 -25.69
C GLY A 624 -5.44 12.03 -25.88
N ASN A 625 -4.80 12.18 -27.04
CA ASN A 625 -3.45 11.67 -27.29
C ASN A 625 -2.38 12.69 -26.88
N VAL A 626 -1.12 12.26 -26.87
CA VAL A 626 0.01 13.17 -26.70
C VAL A 626 0.12 14.10 -27.94
N ASP A 627 0.18 15.40 -27.71
CA ASP A 627 0.38 16.39 -28.79
C ASP A 627 1.82 16.29 -29.32
N LEU A 628 2.00 15.62 -30.47
CA LEU A 628 3.33 15.39 -31.08
C LEU A 628 4.06 16.70 -31.44
N PRO A 629 3.43 17.74 -32.03
CA PRO A 629 4.03 19.05 -32.21
C PRO A 629 4.60 19.63 -30.92
N ASP A 630 3.82 19.63 -29.83
CA ASP A 630 4.28 20.11 -28.51
C ASP A 630 5.42 19.23 -27.95
N LEU A 631 5.30 17.91 -28.06
CA LEU A 631 6.36 17.00 -27.65
C LEU A 631 7.70 17.31 -28.35
N ARG A 632 7.68 17.51 -29.69
CA ARG A 632 8.87 17.88 -30.47
C ARG A 632 9.45 19.21 -30.03
N ALA A 633 8.58 20.20 -29.78
CA ALA A 633 8.99 21.52 -29.31
C ALA A 633 9.62 21.43 -27.91
N LYS A 634 9.03 20.66 -27.00
CA LYS A 634 9.58 20.45 -25.64
C LYS A 634 10.91 19.70 -25.68
N ILE A 635 11.05 18.67 -26.49
CA ILE A 635 12.33 17.96 -26.67
C ILE A 635 13.41 18.93 -27.17
N ALA A 636 13.11 19.77 -28.17
CA ALA A 636 14.04 20.77 -28.68
C ALA A 636 14.40 21.83 -27.64
N GLN A 637 13.42 22.25 -26.82
CA GLN A 637 13.61 23.23 -25.73
C GLN A 637 14.53 22.70 -24.63
N VAL A 638 14.33 21.42 -24.24
CA VAL A 638 15.08 20.77 -23.15
C VAL A 638 16.48 20.37 -23.60
N GLY A 639 16.62 19.92 -24.86
CA GLY A 639 17.90 19.55 -25.46
C GLY A 639 18.59 18.38 -24.71
N ASP A 640 19.88 18.55 -24.38
CA ASP A 640 20.71 17.54 -23.73
C ASP A 640 20.38 17.32 -22.24
N ARG A 641 19.46 18.11 -21.68
CA ARG A 641 18.91 17.90 -20.33
C ARG A 641 17.84 16.82 -20.25
N LEU A 642 17.32 16.34 -21.39
CA LEU A 642 16.29 15.31 -21.39
C LEU A 642 16.79 14.01 -20.77
N ALA A 643 16.22 13.63 -19.61
CA ALA A 643 16.48 12.36 -18.94
C ALA A 643 15.46 11.31 -19.34
N ALA A 644 14.16 11.67 -19.29
CA ALA A 644 13.07 10.73 -19.48
C ALA A 644 11.81 11.40 -20.05
N LEU A 645 10.99 10.59 -20.71
CA LEU A 645 9.55 10.81 -20.84
C LEU A 645 8.83 9.79 -19.96
N MET A 646 7.84 10.22 -19.16
CA MET A 646 6.99 9.34 -18.37
C MET A 646 5.56 9.39 -18.90
N ILE A 647 5.11 8.32 -19.56
CA ILE A 647 3.80 8.21 -20.21
C ILE A 647 2.99 7.08 -19.60
N THR A 648 1.69 7.31 -19.34
CA THR A 648 0.74 6.26 -18.93
C THR A 648 0.19 5.56 -20.18
N TYR A 649 0.14 4.23 -20.17
CA TYR A 649 -0.32 3.46 -21.32
C TYR A 649 -1.12 2.19 -20.94
N PRO A 650 -2.33 1.95 -21.53
CA PRO A 650 -3.09 2.94 -22.30
C PRO A 650 -3.30 4.24 -21.54
N SER A 651 -3.61 5.34 -22.26
CA SER A 651 -3.72 6.65 -21.61
C SER A 651 -4.87 6.67 -20.59
N THR A 652 -4.75 7.51 -19.57
CA THR A 652 -5.83 7.75 -18.60
C THR A 652 -7.10 8.36 -19.23
N HIS A 653 -7.05 8.73 -20.51
CA HIS A 653 -8.23 9.10 -21.29
C HIS A 653 -9.05 7.88 -21.77
N GLY A 654 -8.64 6.64 -21.44
CA GLY A 654 -9.31 5.43 -21.85
C GLY A 654 -9.07 5.02 -23.30
N VAL A 655 -7.98 5.49 -23.91
CA VAL A 655 -7.61 5.23 -25.31
C VAL A 655 -6.19 4.71 -25.43
N PHE A 656 -5.93 3.91 -26.47
CA PHE A 656 -4.59 3.56 -26.90
C PHE A 656 -3.96 4.71 -27.68
N GLU A 657 -2.83 5.23 -27.22
CA GLU A 657 -2.03 6.21 -27.96
C GLU A 657 -1.46 5.56 -29.24
N GLU A 658 -1.92 6.04 -30.39
CA GLU A 658 -1.54 5.49 -31.71
C GLU A 658 -0.07 5.72 -32.03
N ALA A 659 0.46 6.85 -31.59
CA ALA A 659 1.81 7.28 -31.89
C ALA A 659 2.87 6.81 -30.90
N VAL A 660 2.55 5.88 -29.99
CA VAL A 660 3.45 5.50 -28.88
C VAL A 660 4.84 5.08 -29.35
N THR A 661 4.95 4.35 -30.44
CA THR A 661 6.26 3.96 -31.04
C THR A 661 7.05 5.15 -31.52
N GLU A 662 6.42 6.10 -32.21
CA GLU A 662 7.04 7.36 -32.66
C GLU A 662 7.47 8.22 -31.47
N ILE A 663 6.63 8.30 -30.42
CA ILE A 663 6.97 8.99 -29.16
C ILE A 663 8.24 8.41 -28.57
N CYS A 664 8.34 7.08 -28.47
CA CYS A 664 9.55 6.40 -27.98
C CYS A 664 10.78 6.73 -28.83
N GLU A 665 10.66 6.65 -30.17
CA GLU A 665 11.75 6.95 -31.10
C GLU A 665 12.25 8.41 -30.96
N LEU A 666 11.33 9.39 -30.81
CA LEU A 666 11.68 10.80 -30.60
C LEU A 666 12.50 11.01 -29.33
N VAL A 667 12.09 10.37 -28.23
CA VAL A 667 12.77 10.48 -26.93
C VAL A 667 14.15 9.84 -26.98
N HIS A 668 14.25 8.65 -27.58
CA HIS A 668 15.54 7.93 -27.76
C HIS A 668 16.50 8.72 -28.65
N ALA A 669 16.02 9.30 -29.76
CA ALA A 669 16.84 10.11 -30.65
C ALA A 669 17.44 11.35 -29.93
N ALA A 670 16.76 11.87 -28.91
CA ALA A 670 17.25 12.94 -28.06
C ALA A 670 18.12 12.44 -26.88
N GLY A 671 18.33 11.12 -26.77
CA GLY A 671 19.14 10.49 -25.72
C GLY A 671 18.44 10.30 -24.38
N GLY A 672 17.14 10.52 -24.30
CA GLY A 672 16.30 10.25 -23.13
C GLY A 672 15.88 8.77 -23.08
N GLN A 673 15.28 8.35 -21.95
CA GLN A 673 14.69 7.04 -21.75
C GLN A 673 13.17 7.14 -21.64
N VAL A 674 12.45 6.08 -22.02
CA VAL A 674 10.98 6.05 -21.94
C VAL A 674 10.54 5.25 -20.72
N TYR A 675 9.94 5.95 -19.77
CA TYR A 675 9.22 5.37 -18.65
C TYR A 675 7.75 5.20 -19.02
N LEU A 676 7.27 3.98 -19.03
CA LEU A 676 5.85 3.69 -19.23
C LEU A 676 5.19 3.39 -17.88
N ASP A 677 4.24 4.22 -17.47
CA ASP A 677 3.37 3.91 -16.35
C ASP A 677 2.43 2.77 -16.75
N GLY A 678 2.80 1.57 -16.36
CA GLY A 678 2.08 0.31 -16.57
C GLY A 678 1.35 -0.15 -15.31
N ALA A 679 1.00 0.76 -14.41
CA ALA A 679 0.28 0.44 -13.19
C ALA A 679 -0.98 -0.40 -13.45
N ASN A 680 -1.68 -0.12 -14.56
CA ASN A 680 -2.81 -0.90 -15.03
C ASN A 680 -2.47 -1.58 -16.37
N MET A 681 -2.38 -2.91 -16.35
CA MET A 681 -2.10 -3.74 -17.53
C MET A 681 -3.37 -4.41 -18.10
N ASN A 682 -4.56 -4.04 -17.64
CA ASN A 682 -5.80 -4.76 -17.95
C ASN A 682 -6.17 -4.74 -19.44
N ALA A 683 -5.68 -3.78 -20.21
CA ALA A 683 -5.85 -3.74 -21.66
C ALA A 683 -4.65 -4.30 -22.46
N MET A 684 -3.59 -4.77 -21.79
CA MET A 684 -2.35 -5.11 -22.49
C MET A 684 -1.90 -6.56 -22.37
N VAL A 685 -2.23 -7.27 -21.28
CA VAL A 685 -1.74 -8.64 -21.06
C VAL A 685 -2.14 -9.56 -22.22
N GLY A 686 -1.15 -10.15 -22.87
CA GLY A 686 -1.33 -11.03 -24.01
C GLY A 686 -1.60 -10.35 -25.36
N VAL A 687 -1.94 -9.05 -25.37
CA VAL A 687 -2.25 -8.31 -26.62
C VAL A 687 -1.19 -7.27 -26.99
N ALA A 688 -0.42 -6.75 -26.02
CA ALA A 688 0.70 -5.85 -26.25
C ALA A 688 1.78 -6.04 -25.20
N LYS A 689 3.06 -5.83 -25.55
CA LYS A 689 4.21 -5.96 -24.65
C LYS A 689 4.99 -4.63 -24.62
N PRO A 690 4.90 -3.84 -23.53
CA PRO A 690 5.53 -2.51 -23.49
C PRO A 690 7.05 -2.54 -23.72
N GLY A 691 7.77 -3.53 -23.21
CA GLY A 691 9.20 -3.71 -23.45
C GLY A 691 9.59 -4.00 -24.90
N LYS A 692 8.61 -4.28 -25.79
CA LYS A 692 8.87 -4.56 -27.21
C LYS A 692 8.52 -3.43 -28.15
N PHE A 693 7.67 -2.45 -27.74
CA PHE A 693 7.29 -1.32 -28.59
C PHE A 693 8.01 -0.01 -28.27
N GLY A 694 9.04 -0.04 -27.42
CA GLY A 694 9.93 1.09 -27.23
C GLY A 694 10.05 1.62 -25.80
N SER A 695 9.31 1.10 -24.84
CA SER A 695 9.48 1.47 -23.44
C SER A 695 10.74 0.84 -22.84
N ASP A 696 11.47 1.58 -22.01
CA ASP A 696 12.71 1.13 -21.37
C ASP A 696 12.48 0.64 -19.94
N VAL A 697 11.51 1.20 -19.26
CA VAL A 697 11.15 0.84 -17.88
C VAL A 697 9.65 1.00 -17.65
N SER A 698 9.08 0.14 -16.80
CA SER A 698 7.69 0.24 -16.35
C SER A 698 7.57 -0.28 -14.93
N HIS A 699 6.71 0.34 -14.13
CA HIS A 699 6.23 -0.32 -12.91
C HIS A 699 4.88 -0.99 -13.16
N LEU A 700 4.56 -1.96 -12.32
CA LEU A 700 3.32 -2.71 -12.33
C LEU A 700 2.66 -2.60 -10.96
N ASN A 701 1.33 -2.42 -10.93
CA ASN A 701 0.58 -2.58 -9.69
C ASN A 701 -0.06 -3.96 -9.66
N LEU A 702 0.55 -4.91 -8.94
CA LEU A 702 0.01 -6.27 -8.86
C LEU A 702 -1.34 -6.33 -8.13
N HIS A 703 -1.69 -5.27 -7.39
CA HIS A 703 -3.01 -5.09 -6.78
C HIS A 703 -4.07 -4.51 -7.74
N LYS A 704 -3.78 -4.45 -9.04
CA LYS A 704 -4.72 -4.14 -10.12
C LYS A 704 -4.91 -5.37 -11.00
N THR A 705 -4.14 -5.51 -12.05
CA THR A 705 -4.27 -6.58 -13.06
C THR A 705 -4.04 -7.99 -12.53
N PHE A 706 -3.24 -8.17 -11.47
CA PHE A 706 -2.77 -9.47 -10.98
C PHE A 706 -3.34 -9.88 -9.62
N CYS A 707 -4.53 -9.40 -9.28
CA CYS A 707 -5.40 -9.89 -8.19
C CYS A 707 -4.88 -9.76 -6.75
N ILE A 708 -3.80 -9.01 -6.47
CA ILE A 708 -3.55 -8.65 -5.07
C ILE A 708 -4.69 -7.74 -4.61
N PRO A 709 -5.28 -7.97 -3.43
CA PRO A 709 -6.44 -7.22 -2.97
C PRO A 709 -6.11 -5.76 -2.64
N HIS A 710 -7.08 -4.86 -2.79
CA HIS A 710 -6.91 -3.45 -2.47
C HIS A 710 -6.93 -3.14 -0.97
N GLY A 711 -7.58 -3.95 -0.14
CA GLY A 711 -7.54 -3.89 1.31
C GLY A 711 -7.86 -2.53 1.93
N GLY A 712 -8.73 -1.74 1.30
CA GLY A 712 -9.03 -0.37 1.74
C GLY A 712 -7.92 0.67 1.43
N GLY A 713 -6.95 0.31 0.60
CA GLY A 713 -5.82 1.17 0.22
C GLY A 713 -4.44 0.56 0.47
N GLY A 714 -4.36 -0.73 0.39
CA GLY A 714 -3.22 -1.62 0.57
C GLY A 714 -3.64 -2.91 1.25
N PRO A 715 -2.96 -4.02 0.90
CA PRO A 715 -1.51 -4.15 0.73
C PRO A 715 -0.98 -3.64 -0.61
N GLY A 716 0.18 -2.96 -0.57
CA GLY A 716 0.84 -2.41 -1.74
C GLY A 716 2.04 -3.23 -2.19
N VAL A 717 2.22 -3.37 -3.51
CA VAL A 717 3.43 -3.84 -4.16
C VAL A 717 3.49 -3.27 -5.57
N GLY A 718 4.67 -2.86 -6.02
CA GLY A 718 4.83 -2.19 -7.31
C GLY A 718 6.15 -2.60 -7.99
N PRO A 719 6.27 -3.83 -8.55
CA PRO A 719 7.45 -4.24 -9.26
C PRO A 719 7.86 -3.27 -10.35
N VAL A 720 9.17 -3.12 -10.55
CA VAL A 720 9.74 -2.33 -11.64
C VAL A 720 10.46 -3.24 -12.62
N ALA A 721 10.00 -3.22 -13.87
CA ALA A 721 10.55 -4.00 -14.98
C ALA A 721 11.34 -3.09 -15.92
N VAL A 722 12.47 -3.57 -16.41
CA VAL A 722 13.41 -2.78 -17.23
C VAL A 722 13.98 -3.57 -18.38
N ARG A 723 14.42 -2.85 -19.43
CA ARG A 723 15.25 -3.41 -20.48
C ARG A 723 16.69 -3.66 -20.00
N ALA A 724 17.39 -4.55 -20.67
CA ALA A 724 18.71 -5.05 -20.26
C ALA A 724 19.74 -3.96 -19.89
N HIS A 725 19.75 -2.82 -20.59
CA HIS A 725 20.69 -1.74 -20.32
C HIS A 725 20.42 -0.98 -19.02
N LEU A 726 19.21 -1.05 -18.48
CA LEU A 726 18.82 -0.47 -17.19
C LEU A 726 18.89 -1.48 -16.03
N ALA A 727 19.03 -2.77 -16.30
CA ALA A 727 19.07 -3.82 -15.28
C ALA A 727 20.14 -3.59 -14.18
N PRO A 728 21.37 -3.10 -14.48
CA PRO A 728 22.37 -2.82 -13.47
C PRO A 728 22.01 -1.69 -12.48
N TYR A 729 20.95 -0.95 -12.79
CA TYR A 729 20.49 0.22 -12.04
C TYR A 729 19.16 -0.04 -11.30
N LEU A 730 18.65 -1.26 -11.30
CA LEU A 730 17.55 -1.66 -10.43
C LEU A 730 17.93 -1.45 -8.96
N PRO A 731 16.94 -1.22 -8.06
CA PRO A 731 17.21 -1.02 -6.65
C PRO A 731 18.08 -2.10 -6.05
N GLY A 732 19.13 -1.71 -5.37
CA GLY A 732 20.01 -2.62 -4.66
C GLY A 732 19.29 -3.35 -3.53
N VAL A 733 19.71 -4.57 -3.24
CA VAL A 733 19.12 -5.41 -2.20
C VAL A 733 20.03 -5.38 -0.99
N VAL A 734 19.46 -5.13 0.19
CA VAL A 734 20.21 -5.23 1.45
C VAL A 734 20.42 -6.69 1.84
N ASN A 735 21.59 -7.00 2.40
CA ASN A 735 21.95 -8.33 2.85
C ASN A 735 21.34 -8.67 4.24
N GLU A 736 21.67 -9.84 4.79
CA GLU A 736 21.19 -10.30 6.11
C GLU A 736 21.53 -9.34 7.27
N GLN A 737 22.56 -8.51 7.13
CA GLN A 737 22.91 -7.46 8.08
C GLN A 737 22.18 -6.13 7.82
N GLY A 738 21.30 -6.06 6.83
CA GLY A 738 20.61 -4.84 6.41
C GLY A 738 21.48 -3.83 5.68
N LYS A 739 22.65 -4.25 5.19
CA LYS A 739 23.60 -3.38 4.47
C LYS A 739 23.50 -3.61 2.95
N LEU A 740 23.62 -2.52 2.21
CA LEU A 740 23.66 -2.56 0.75
C LEU A 740 24.95 -3.24 0.25
N ASP A 741 24.83 -4.03 -0.82
CA ASP A 741 25.99 -4.55 -1.54
C ASP A 741 26.75 -3.39 -2.19
N GLY A 742 28.07 -3.36 -1.99
CA GLY A 742 28.96 -2.36 -2.59
C GLY A 742 28.99 -2.35 -4.13
N GLN A 743 28.43 -3.35 -4.80
CA GLN A 743 28.27 -3.39 -6.25
C GLN A 743 26.98 -2.69 -6.74
N ALA A 744 26.02 -2.42 -5.86
CA ALA A 744 24.76 -1.78 -6.21
C ALA A 744 25.02 -0.36 -6.75
N LYS A 745 24.37 -0.03 -7.87
CA LYS A 745 24.48 1.29 -8.53
C LYS A 745 23.41 2.27 -8.03
N VAL A 746 22.33 1.75 -7.47
CA VAL A 746 21.21 2.49 -6.91
C VAL A 746 20.89 1.88 -5.55
N GLY A 747 20.58 2.68 -4.57
CA GLY A 747 20.23 2.23 -3.23
C GLY A 747 18.87 1.54 -3.15
N PRO A 748 18.51 0.95 -2.00
CA PRO A 748 17.22 0.29 -1.80
C PRO A 748 16.09 1.32 -1.69
N VAL A 749 14.88 0.93 -2.10
CA VAL A 749 13.67 1.75 -1.99
C VAL A 749 12.69 1.25 -0.91
N SER A 750 12.96 0.09 -0.34
CA SER A 750 12.23 -0.47 0.81
C SER A 750 13.19 -1.11 1.81
N ALA A 751 12.76 -1.23 3.07
CA ALA A 751 13.59 -1.77 4.15
C ALA A 751 13.85 -3.27 4.01
N ALA A 752 12.85 -4.03 3.56
CA ALA A 752 13.01 -5.46 3.32
C ALA A 752 13.57 -5.75 1.91
N PRO A 753 14.37 -6.81 1.74
CA PRO A 753 15.00 -7.15 0.45
C PRO A 753 14.04 -7.28 -0.72
N PHE A 754 12.82 -7.79 -0.49
CA PHE A 754 11.77 -8.00 -1.49
C PHE A 754 10.46 -7.29 -1.14
N GLY A 755 10.53 -6.22 -0.34
CA GLY A 755 9.38 -5.38 0.00
C GLY A 755 8.20 -6.17 0.56
N SER A 756 7.08 -6.18 -0.15
CA SER A 756 5.83 -6.88 0.26
C SER A 756 5.82 -8.35 -0.18
N ALA A 757 6.86 -9.11 0.16
CA ALA A 757 7.05 -10.48 -0.33
C ALA A 757 5.92 -11.45 0.06
N GLY A 758 5.29 -11.27 1.22
CA GLY A 758 4.25 -12.16 1.75
C GLY A 758 3.00 -12.29 0.88
N ILE A 759 2.76 -11.32 -0.01
CA ILE A 759 1.60 -11.34 -0.92
C ILE A 759 1.95 -11.73 -2.36
N LEU A 760 3.21 -12.05 -2.67
CA LEU A 760 3.63 -12.45 -4.02
C LEU A 760 3.06 -13.80 -4.47
N ALA A 761 2.61 -14.62 -3.53
CA ALA A 761 1.91 -15.87 -3.83
C ALA A 761 0.59 -15.62 -4.58
N ILE A 762 -0.10 -14.50 -4.33
CA ILE A 762 -1.38 -14.16 -4.96
C ILE A 762 -1.26 -14.05 -6.48
N PRO A 763 -0.42 -13.16 -7.04
CA PRO A 763 -0.27 -13.06 -8.50
C PRO A 763 0.34 -14.32 -9.12
N PHE A 764 1.18 -15.07 -8.39
CA PHE A 764 1.68 -16.35 -8.85
C PHE A 764 0.54 -17.35 -9.07
N VAL A 765 -0.37 -17.48 -8.09
CA VAL A 765 -1.54 -18.37 -8.18
C VAL A 765 -2.46 -17.91 -9.32
N TYR A 766 -2.77 -16.62 -9.40
CA TYR A 766 -3.60 -16.06 -10.47
C TYR A 766 -3.04 -16.40 -11.87
N ILE A 767 -1.75 -16.14 -12.12
CA ILE A 767 -1.11 -16.41 -13.39
C ILE A 767 -1.15 -17.91 -13.70
N ALA A 768 -0.93 -18.79 -12.71
CA ALA A 768 -0.94 -20.24 -12.89
C ALA A 768 -2.35 -20.79 -13.14
N LEU A 769 -3.38 -20.23 -12.49
CA LEU A 769 -4.78 -20.62 -12.69
C LEU A 769 -5.30 -20.15 -14.05
N MET A 770 -4.98 -18.94 -14.47
CA MET A 770 -5.40 -18.41 -15.77
C MET A 770 -4.60 -18.99 -16.94
N GLY A 771 -3.31 -19.19 -16.77
CA GLY A 771 -2.42 -19.61 -17.86
C GLY A 771 -2.35 -18.59 -18.99
N ALA A 772 -1.60 -18.90 -20.04
CA ALA A 772 -1.40 -18.02 -21.19
C ALA A 772 -2.71 -17.58 -21.85
N GLU A 773 -3.63 -18.52 -22.06
CA GLU A 773 -4.92 -18.29 -22.73
C GLU A 773 -5.86 -17.44 -21.86
N GLY A 774 -6.00 -17.80 -20.58
CA GLY A 774 -6.90 -17.11 -19.66
C GLY A 774 -6.49 -15.67 -19.40
N LEU A 775 -5.19 -15.40 -19.29
CA LEU A 775 -4.67 -14.05 -19.13
C LEU A 775 -5.00 -13.15 -20.34
N ARG A 776 -4.82 -13.66 -21.56
CA ARG A 776 -5.23 -12.95 -22.77
C ARG A 776 -6.75 -12.74 -22.81
N ARG A 777 -7.51 -13.79 -22.50
CA ARG A 777 -8.98 -13.71 -22.48
C ARG A 777 -9.50 -12.69 -21.48
N ALA A 778 -8.85 -12.57 -20.30
CA ALA A 778 -9.17 -11.54 -19.32
C ALA A 778 -9.04 -10.14 -19.91
N THR A 779 -7.96 -9.85 -20.61
CA THR A 779 -7.77 -8.57 -21.32
C THR A 779 -8.83 -8.32 -22.37
N GLU A 780 -9.13 -9.31 -23.22
CA GLU A 780 -10.13 -9.20 -24.27
C GLU A 780 -11.51 -8.90 -23.72
N VAL A 781 -11.90 -9.56 -22.62
CA VAL A 781 -13.18 -9.35 -21.96
C VAL A 781 -13.22 -8.02 -21.19
N ALA A 782 -12.13 -7.57 -20.59
CA ALA A 782 -12.05 -6.25 -19.98
C ALA A 782 -12.33 -5.14 -21.01
N ILE A 783 -11.74 -5.26 -22.19
CA ILE A 783 -11.97 -4.33 -23.32
C ILE A 783 -13.42 -4.45 -23.80
N LEU A 784 -13.98 -5.65 -23.90
CA LEU A 784 -15.38 -5.86 -24.27
C LEU A 784 -16.33 -5.19 -23.26
N ASN A 785 -16.12 -5.41 -21.97
CA ASN A 785 -16.98 -4.84 -20.91
C ASN A 785 -16.97 -3.31 -20.95
N ALA A 786 -15.81 -2.68 -21.12
CA ALA A 786 -15.71 -1.23 -21.23
C ALA A 786 -16.43 -0.69 -22.47
N ASN A 787 -16.23 -1.31 -23.63
CA ASN A 787 -16.92 -0.91 -24.86
C ASN A 787 -18.43 -1.15 -24.80
N TYR A 788 -18.88 -2.20 -24.13
CA TYR A 788 -20.29 -2.48 -23.90
C TYR A 788 -20.94 -1.39 -23.03
N VAL A 789 -20.35 -1.04 -21.90
CA VAL A 789 -20.83 0.04 -21.03
C VAL A 789 -20.84 1.37 -21.78
N ALA A 790 -19.75 1.68 -22.50
CA ALA A 790 -19.68 2.90 -23.31
C ALA A 790 -20.79 2.97 -24.40
N ALA A 791 -21.05 1.86 -25.09
CA ALA A 791 -22.11 1.80 -26.12
C ALA A 791 -23.51 2.00 -25.52
N ARG A 792 -23.80 1.33 -24.40
CA ARG A 792 -25.11 1.39 -23.72
C ARG A 792 -25.38 2.77 -23.10
N LEU A 793 -24.34 3.48 -22.64
CA LEU A 793 -24.51 4.78 -21.97
C LEU A 793 -24.35 5.98 -22.91
N ARG A 794 -23.83 5.82 -24.12
CA ARG A 794 -23.50 6.91 -25.06
C ARG A 794 -24.67 7.87 -25.37
N GLU A 795 -25.89 7.36 -25.46
CA GLU A 795 -27.08 8.20 -25.71
C GLU A 795 -27.54 8.98 -24.46
N HIS A 796 -27.08 8.58 -23.28
CA HIS A 796 -27.45 9.18 -22.00
C HIS A 796 -26.35 10.09 -21.45
N TYR A 797 -25.08 9.72 -21.66
CA TYR A 797 -23.88 10.43 -21.25
C TYR A 797 -22.85 10.37 -22.37
N PRO A 798 -22.40 11.49 -22.93
CA PRO A 798 -21.35 11.48 -23.94
C PRO A 798 -20.09 10.77 -23.44
N VAL A 799 -19.51 9.88 -24.26
CA VAL A 799 -18.18 9.34 -24.04
C VAL A 799 -17.20 10.38 -24.54
N LEU A 800 -16.38 10.93 -23.65
CA LEU A 800 -15.56 12.11 -23.92
C LEU A 800 -14.42 11.80 -24.90
N TYR A 801 -13.76 10.65 -24.74
CA TYR A 801 -12.68 10.24 -25.63
C TYR A 801 -12.95 8.85 -26.18
N ALA A 802 -12.65 8.65 -27.42
CA ALA A 802 -12.66 7.36 -28.08
C ALA A 802 -11.49 7.30 -29.07
N GLY A 803 -10.85 6.16 -29.16
CA GLY A 803 -9.80 5.89 -30.12
C GLY A 803 -10.36 5.47 -31.49
N ARG A 804 -9.60 4.62 -32.17
CA ARG A 804 -9.95 4.08 -33.49
C ARG A 804 -11.36 3.49 -33.49
N HIS A 805 -12.07 3.69 -34.58
CA HIS A 805 -13.41 3.18 -34.81
C HIS A 805 -14.43 3.57 -33.71
N GLY A 806 -14.16 4.62 -32.93
CA GLY A 806 -15.02 5.06 -31.81
C GLY A 806 -15.02 4.09 -30.62
N ARG A 807 -13.95 3.29 -30.48
CA ARG A 807 -13.77 2.33 -29.38
C ARG A 807 -12.96 2.93 -28.23
N VAL A 808 -13.15 2.34 -27.05
CA VAL A 808 -12.34 2.62 -25.84
C VAL A 808 -11.46 1.42 -25.52
N ALA A 809 -10.46 1.62 -24.66
CA ALA A 809 -9.64 0.55 -24.13
C ALA A 809 -10.41 -0.26 -23.04
N HIS A 810 -9.87 -0.41 -21.86
CA HIS A 810 -10.51 -1.13 -20.73
C HIS A 810 -11.33 -0.23 -19.81
N GLU A 811 -11.40 1.05 -20.09
CA GLU A 811 -12.14 2.08 -19.33
C GLU A 811 -12.70 3.15 -20.26
N CYS A 812 -13.69 3.90 -19.81
CA CYS A 812 -14.26 5.01 -20.56
C CYS A 812 -14.57 6.21 -19.66
N ILE A 813 -14.53 7.40 -20.24
CA ILE A 813 -14.86 8.67 -19.56
C ILE A 813 -16.21 9.16 -20.02
N LEU A 814 -17.16 9.26 -19.08
CA LEU A 814 -18.48 9.83 -19.28
C LEU A 814 -18.44 11.33 -18.97
N ASP A 815 -18.79 12.16 -19.93
CA ASP A 815 -18.85 13.62 -19.77
C ASP A 815 -20.20 14.03 -19.17
N VAL A 816 -20.17 14.47 -17.91
CA VAL A 816 -21.37 14.95 -17.20
C VAL A 816 -21.38 16.47 -17.02
N ARG A 817 -20.42 17.20 -17.61
CA ARG A 817 -20.36 18.66 -17.55
C ARG A 817 -21.60 19.34 -18.14
N PRO A 818 -22.13 18.91 -19.29
CA PRO A 818 -23.34 19.52 -19.85
C PRO A 818 -24.54 19.45 -18.91
N LEU A 819 -24.65 18.38 -18.10
CA LEU A 819 -25.74 18.19 -17.14
C LEU A 819 -25.69 19.21 -16.00
N LYS A 820 -24.49 19.65 -15.61
CA LYS A 820 -24.34 20.71 -14.61
C LYS A 820 -24.91 22.04 -15.11
N ASP A 821 -24.73 22.37 -16.38
CA ASP A 821 -25.24 23.60 -16.95
C ASP A 821 -26.77 23.58 -17.08
N THR A 822 -27.34 22.45 -17.53
CA THR A 822 -28.78 22.29 -17.76
C THR A 822 -29.60 22.10 -16.49
N SER A 823 -29.09 21.33 -15.51
CA SER A 823 -29.84 20.90 -14.31
C SER A 823 -29.25 21.36 -12.98
N GLY A 824 -27.99 21.83 -12.96
CA GLY A 824 -27.25 22.08 -11.71
C GLY A 824 -26.63 20.82 -11.09
N VAL A 825 -26.85 19.63 -11.66
CA VAL A 825 -26.35 18.34 -11.13
C VAL A 825 -24.88 18.15 -11.50
N SER A 826 -24.03 17.95 -10.52
CA SER A 826 -22.60 17.71 -10.68
C SER A 826 -22.25 16.21 -10.74
N ALA A 827 -21.00 15.89 -11.12
CA ALA A 827 -20.47 14.53 -11.04
C ALA A 827 -20.56 13.98 -9.60
N GLU A 828 -20.37 14.81 -8.59
CA GLU A 828 -20.50 14.43 -7.18
C GLU A 828 -21.95 14.04 -6.83
N ASP A 829 -22.95 14.78 -7.31
CA ASP A 829 -24.35 14.45 -7.05
C ASP A 829 -24.72 13.10 -7.65
N ILE A 830 -24.26 12.80 -8.88
CA ILE A 830 -24.43 11.48 -9.51
C ILE A 830 -23.73 10.39 -8.68
N ALA A 831 -22.53 10.62 -8.22
CA ALA A 831 -21.78 9.68 -7.39
C ALA A 831 -22.49 9.39 -6.08
N LYS A 832 -23.01 10.42 -5.39
CA LYS A 832 -23.79 10.23 -4.15
C LYS A 832 -25.10 9.48 -4.42
N ARG A 833 -25.73 9.74 -5.55
CA ARG A 833 -26.97 9.02 -5.91
C ARG A 833 -26.73 7.55 -6.23
N LEU A 834 -25.60 7.19 -6.84
CA LEU A 834 -25.20 5.79 -7.08
C LEU A 834 -25.10 4.98 -5.78
N MET A 835 -24.75 5.61 -4.65
CA MET A 835 -24.73 4.94 -3.35
C MET A 835 -26.13 4.45 -2.94
N ASP A 836 -27.20 5.19 -3.27
CA ASP A 836 -28.58 4.78 -3.06
C ASP A 836 -28.96 3.56 -3.92
N TYR A 837 -28.30 3.39 -5.08
CA TYR A 837 -28.42 2.21 -5.93
C TYR A 837 -27.52 1.06 -5.49
N GLY A 838 -26.77 1.22 -4.40
CA GLY A 838 -25.86 0.21 -3.84
C GLY A 838 -24.55 0.06 -4.61
N PHE A 839 -24.08 1.12 -5.26
CA PHE A 839 -22.79 1.14 -5.95
C PHE A 839 -21.78 2.10 -5.30
N HIS A 840 -20.54 1.68 -5.27
CA HIS A 840 -19.42 2.62 -5.23
C HIS A 840 -19.39 3.36 -6.58
N ALA A 841 -19.31 4.69 -6.53
CA ALA A 841 -19.30 5.46 -7.77
C ALA A 841 -17.98 5.31 -8.54
N PRO A 842 -18.01 5.51 -9.87
CA PRO A 842 -16.79 5.65 -10.68
C PRO A 842 -15.87 6.77 -10.18
N THR A 843 -14.63 6.80 -10.66
CA THR A 843 -13.68 7.86 -10.35
C THR A 843 -14.19 9.21 -10.89
N MET A 844 -14.23 10.19 -9.99
CA MET A 844 -14.75 11.52 -10.27
C MET A 844 -13.66 12.49 -10.68
N SER A 845 -13.94 13.31 -11.69
CA SER A 845 -13.12 14.50 -12.06
C SER A 845 -11.63 14.18 -12.31
N PHE A 846 -11.36 13.01 -12.85
CA PHE A 846 -10.03 12.56 -13.25
C PHE A 846 -10.10 11.78 -14.58
N PRO A 847 -9.18 12.01 -15.50
CA PRO A 847 -8.19 13.09 -15.56
C PRO A 847 -8.80 14.45 -15.91
N VAL A 848 -10.08 14.47 -16.29
CA VAL A 848 -10.82 15.68 -16.70
C VAL A 848 -11.83 16.07 -15.62
N ALA A 849 -11.79 17.33 -15.19
CA ALA A 849 -12.72 17.83 -14.18
C ALA A 849 -14.18 17.72 -14.66
N GLY A 850 -15.09 17.30 -13.79
CA GLY A 850 -16.52 17.20 -14.07
C GLY A 850 -16.89 15.98 -14.95
N THR A 851 -16.12 14.91 -14.89
CA THR A 851 -16.38 13.65 -15.60
C THR A 851 -16.45 12.47 -14.63
N LEU A 852 -16.90 11.33 -15.13
CA LEU A 852 -16.87 10.04 -14.44
C LEU A 852 -16.06 9.04 -15.29
N MET A 853 -15.04 8.45 -14.69
CA MET A 853 -14.23 7.41 -15.34
C MET A 853 -14.67 6.04 -14.85
N VAL A 854 -15.11 5.18 -15.76
CA VAL A 854 -15.66 3.86 -15.51
C VAL A 854 -14.70 2.80 -16.03
N GLU A 855 -14.28 1.90 -15.16
CA GLU A 855 -13.53 0.67 -15.51
C GLU A 855 -14.31 -0.56 -15.00
N PRO A 856 -15.06 -1.25 -15.87
CA PRO A 856 -15.61 -2.56 -15.54
C PRO A 856 -14.54 -3.60 -15.81
N THR A 857 -14.23 -4.43 -14.81
CA THR A 857 -13.22 -5.47 -14.97
C THR A 857 -13.82 -6.69 -15.69
N GLU A 858 -12.97 -7.60 -16.17
CA GLU A 858 -13.39 -8.86 -16.79
C GLU A 858 -14.10 -9.82 -15.83
N SER A 859 -13.94 -9.62 -14.52
CA SER A 859 -14.55 -10.49 -13.51
C SER A 859 -16.01 -10.17 -13.22
N GLU A 860 -16.54 -9.06 -13.74
CA GLU A 860 -17.93 -8.67 -13.55
C GLU A 860 -18.86 -9.32 -14.57
N GLY A 861 -19.91 -9.98 -14.09
CA GLY A 861 -20.91 -10.62 -14.93
C GLY A 861 -21.83 -9.64 -15.65
N LEU A 862 -22.39 -10.05 -16.80
CA LEU A 862 -23.29 -9.19 -17.60
C LEU A 862 -24.46 -8.64 -16.77
N HIS A 863 -25.03 -9.41 -15.86
CA HIS A 863 -26.13 -8.97 -15.00
C HIS A 863 -25.74 -7.79 -14.09
N GLU A 864 -24.51 -7.77 -13.60
CA GLU A 864 -24.02 -6.69 -12.75
C GLU A 864 -23.68 -5.43 -13.57
N LEU A 865 -23.11 -5.62 -14.78
CA LEU A 865 -22.90 -4.52 -15.73
C LEU A 865 -24.25 -3.88 -16.11
N GLU A 866 -25.28 -4.68 -16.39
CA GLU A 866 -26.64 -4.19 -16.68
C GLU A 866 -27.24 -3.46 -15.48
N ARG A 867 -27.08 -3.98 -14.27
CA ARG A 867 -27.53 -3.32 -13.03
C ARG A 867 -26.90 -1.92 -12.88
N PHE A 868 -25.60 -1.79 -13.18
CA PHE A 868 -24.92 -0.50 -13.17
C PHE A 868 -25.42 0.43 -14.27
N ILE A 869 -25.56 -0.07 -15.51
CA ILE A 869 -26.06 0.68 -16.66
C ILE A 869 -27.47 1.19 -16.39
N ASP A 870 -28.36 0.33 -15.88
CA ASP A 870 -29.74 0.69 -15.54
C ASP A 870 -29.80 1.76 -14.44
N ALA A 871 -28.92 1.68 -13.43
CA ALA A 871 -28.77 2.71 -12.41
C ALA A 871 -28.38 4.06 -13.03
N MET A 872 -27.39 4.08 -13.92
CA MET A 872 -26.97 5.29 -14.63
C MET A 872 -28.08 5.87 -15.50
N ILE A 873 -28.81 5.04 -16.24
CA ILE A 873 -29.95 5.46 -17.07
C ILE A 873 -31.08 6.03 -16.20
N ALA A 874 -31.38 5.37 -15.06
CA ALA A 874 -32.40 5.85 -14.12
C ALA A 874 -32.00 7.21 -13.52
N ILE A 875 -30.74 7.39 -13.13
CA ILE A 875 -30.20 8.68 -12.67
C ILE A 875 -30.33 9.76 -13.78
N ARG A 876 -30.05 9.41 -15.04
CA ARG A 876 -30.23 10.35 -16.16
C ARG A 876 -31.70 10.77 -16.33
N ALA A 877 -32.64 9.85 -16.09
CA ALA A 877 -34.09 10.15 -16.10
C ALA A 877 -34.46 11.09 -14.92
N GLU A 878 -33.91 10.90 -13.74
CA GLU A 878 -34.09 11.81 -12.59
C GLU A 878 -33.54 13.21 -12.90
N ILE A 879 -32.39 13.33 -13.57
CA ILE A 879 -31.81 14.61 -14.04
C ILE A 879 -32.74 15.27 -15.06
N ALA A 880 -33.32 14.50 -15.98
CA ALA A 880 -34.25 15.04 -16.98
C ALA A 880 -35.52 15.65 -16.36
N GLN A 881 -35.98 15.14 -15.22
CA GLN A 881 -37.09 15.76 -14.48
C GLN A 881 -36.72 17.18 -13.96
N ILE A 882 -35.48 17.35 -13.52
CA ILE A 882 -34.98 18.68 -13.10
C ILE A 882 -34.85 19.61 -14.30
N GLU A 883 -34.30 19.12 -15.44
CA GLU A 883 -34.20 19.91 -16.69
C GLU A 883 -35.55 20.39 -17.22
N ARG A 884 -36.64 19.62 -17.05
CA ARG A 884 -37.99 19.98 -17.42
C ARG A 884 -38.70 20.84 -16.40
N GLY A 885 -38.11 21.14 -15.24
CA GLY A 885 -38.74 21.88 -14.14
C GLY A 885 -39.77 21.09 -13.34
N GLU A 886 -39.80 19.76 -13.47
CA GLU A 886 -40.70 18.86 -12.70
C GLU A 886 -40.17 18.65 -11.26
N ARG A 887 -38.88 18.96 -11.03
CA ARG A 887 -38.22 18.89 -9.71
C ARG A 887 -37.39 20.16 -9.48
N ASP A 888 -37.28 20.55 -8.24
CA ASP A 888 -36.48 21.71 -7.84
C ASP A 888 -34.98 21.44 -8.10
N ARG A 889 -34.22 22.51 -8.44
CA ARG A 889 -32.79 22.41 -8.76
C ARG A 889 -31.92 22.18 -7.53
N GLU A 890 -32.33 22.68 -6.36
CA GLU A 890 -31.58 22.60 -5.11
C GLU A 890 -32.13 21.53 -4.15
N ASP A 891 -33.45 21.27 -4.17
CA ASP A 891 -34.10 20.22 -3.40
C ASP A 891 -34.61 19.09 -4.29
N ASN A 892 -33.77 18.12 -4.54
CA ASN A 892 -34.06 16.95 -5.36
C ASN A 892 -33.32 15.69 -4.87
N VAL A 893 -33.69 14.54 -5.42
CA VAL A 893 -33.18 13.26 -4.98
C VAL A 893 -31.67 13.07 -5.18
N LEU A 894 -31.03 13.81 -6.10
CA LEU A 894 -29.59 13.76 -6.31
C LEU A 894 -28.84 14.69 -5.35
N LYS A 895 -29.38 15.90 -5.10
CA LYS A 895 -28.77 16.85 -4.16
C LYS A 895 -28.79 16.35 -2.72
N ASN A 896 -29.83 15.62 -2.35
CA ASN A 896 -29.99 15.08 -1.00
C ASN A 896 -29.40 13.67 -0.82
N ALA A 897 -28.90 13.05 -1.87
CA ALA A 897 -28.25 11.74 -1.78
C ALA A 897 -26.88 11.82 -1.04
N PRO A 898 -26.45 10.73 -0.39
CA PRO A 898 -27.18 9.47 -0.21
C PRO A 898 -28.22 9.56 0.92
N HIS A 899 -29.28 8.73 0.80
CA HIS A 899 -30.37 8.68 1.76
C HIS A 899 -30.16 7.57 2.79
N THR A 900 -30.03 7.95 4.05
CA THR A 900 -29.92 6.98 5.16
C THR A 900 -31.32 6.45 5.55
N ALA A 901 -31.35 5.27 6.19
CA ALA A 901 -32.58 4.74 6.76
C ALA A 901 -33.21 5.72 7.77
N GLN A 902 -32.39 6.41 8.57
CA GLN A 902 -32.83 7.41 9.55
C GLN A 902 -33.58 8.57 8.87
N MET A 903 -33.06 9.12 7.77
CA MET A 903 -33.74 10.19 7.01
C MET A 903 -35.11 9.74 6.52
N LEU A 904 -35.20 8.52 5.99
CA LEU A 904 -36.43 8.00 5.38
C LEU A 904 -37.48 7.61 6.40
N LEU A 905 -37.11 7.28 7.64
CA LEU A 905 -37.99 6.93 8.73
C LEU A 905 -38.35 8.13 9.63
N ALA A 906 -37.85 9.32 9.36
CA ALA A 906 -38.22 10.52 10.08
C ALA A 906 -39.73 10.78 9.95
N GLU A 907 -40.35 11.32 10.99
CA GLU A 907 -41.79 11.59 10.99
C GLU A 907 -42.16 12.60 9.90
N GLU A 908 -41.36 13.64 9.74
CA GLU A 908 -41.54 14.68 8.74
C GLU A 908 -40.71 14.42 7.48
N TRP A 909 -41.30 14.76 6.32
CA TRP A 909 -40.63 14.69 5.01
C TRP A 909 -40.95 15.96 4.24
N HIS A 910 -39.96 16.82 4.11
CA HIS A 910 -40.13 18.15 3.53
C HIS A 910 -39.73 18.25 2.06
N HIS A 911 -39.38 17.12 1.41
CA HIS A 911 -38.92 17.09 0.02
C HIS A 911 -40.08 16.84 -0.96
N ASP A 912 -39.97 17.42 -2.14
CA ASP A 912 -40.96 17.26 -3.23
C ASP A 912 -40.98 15.89 -3.90
N TYR A 913 -40.02 15.04 -3.60
CA TYR A 913 -39.98 13.67 -4.14
C TYR A 913 -40.41 12.64 -3.05
N PRO A 914 -40.99 11.52 -3.46
CA PRO A 914 -41.47 10.54 -2.48
C PRO A 914 -40.32 9.75 -1.84
N ARG A 915 -40.46 9.39 -0.55
CA ARG A 915 -39.53 8.50 0.15
C ARG A 915 -39.22 7.22 -0.61
N GLN A 916 -40.22 6.66 -1.31
CA GLN A 916 -40.02 5.45 -2.11
C GLN A 916 -39.03 5.64 -3.26
N GLN A 917 -39.05 6.81 -3.93
CA GLN A 917 -38.06 7.14 -4.97
C GLN A 917 -36.66 7.25 -4.38
N ALA A 918 -36.53 7.86 -3.20
CA ALA A 918 -35.25 7.96 -2.49
C ALA A 918 -34.69 6.58 -2.10
N ALA A 919 -35.55 5.72 -1.52
CA ALA A 919 -35.19 4.41 -0.99
C ALA A 919 -34.97 3.35 -2.07
N TYR A 920 -35.95 3.22 -2.98
CA TYR A 920 -36.04 2.14 -3.97
C TYR A 920 -36.27 2.70 -5.38
N PRO A 921 -35.28 3.41 -5.94
CA PRO A 921 -35.42 3.98 -7.28
C PRO A 921 -35.64 2.94 -8.37
N VAL A 922 -35.18 1.70 -8.16
CA VAL A 922 -35.42 0.55 -9.03
C VAL A 922 -35.97 -0.63 -8.23
N ALA A 923 -36.71 -1.51 -8.87
CA ALA A 923 -37.42 -2.62 -8.20
C ALA A 923 -36.46 -3.64 -7.55
N SER A 924 -35.32 -3.91 -8.17
CA SER A 924 -34.31 -4.87 -7.68
C SER A 924 -33.75 -4.52 -6.30
N LEU A 925 -33.72 -3.25 -5.92
CA LEU A 925 -33.24 -2.81 -4.61
C LEU A 925 -34.14 -3.23 -3.44
N ARG A 926 -35.38 -3.69 -3.69
CA ARG A 926 -36.25 -4.16 -2.60
C ARG A 926 -35.71 -5.38 -1.88
N GLU A 927 -34.90 -6.19 -2.57
CA GLU A 927 -34.30 -7.41 -2.01
C GLU A 927 -32.87 -7.19 -1.54
N THR A 928 -32.11 -6.27 -2.19
CA THR A 928 -30.66 -6.15 -2.02
C THR A 928 -30.23 -4.75 -1.57
N LYS A 929 -31.12 -3.98 -0.92
CA LYS A 929 -30.83 -2.60 -0.51
C LYS A 929 -29.66 -2.52 0.47
N TYR A 930 -28.62 -1.82 0.06
CA TYR A 930 -27.61 -1.29 0.96
C TYR A 930 -28.07 0.08 1.49
N TRP A 931 -27.96 0.28 2.79
CA TRP A 931 -28.31 1.53 3.44
C TRP A 931 -27.02 2.30 3.80
N PRO A 932 -26.73 3.43 3.15
CA PRO A 932 -25.61 4.28 3.58
C PRO A 932 -25.71 4.62 5.06
N PRO A 933 -24.65 4.44 5.85
CA PRO A 933 -24.70 4.66 7.29
C PRO A 933 -24.76 6.15 7.68
N VAL A 934 -24.33 7.04 6.80
CA VAL A 934 -24.35 8.50 6.97
C VAL A 934 -24.86 9.18 5.71
N ALA A 935 -25.45 10.36 5.85
CA ALA A 935 -25.83 11.24 4.75
C ALA A 935 -24.55 11.91 4.16
N ARG A 936 -24.73 12.81 3.19
CA ARG A 936 -23.61 13.53 2.55
C ARG A 936 -22.70 14.17 3.57
N VAL A 937 -21.41 13.84 3.54
CA VAL A 937 -20.40 14.31 4.50
C VAL A 937 -19.97 15.75 4.19
N ASP A 938 -19.95 16.61 5.20
CA ASP A 938 -19.44 17.98 5.10
C ASP A 938 -17.90 18.00 5.19
N ASN A 939 -17.26 17.96 4.03
CA ASN A 939 -15.82 17.98 3.91
C ASN A 939 -15.20 19.31 4.40
N ALA A 940 -15.87 20.42 4.14
CA ALA A 940 -15.36 21.74 4.50
C ALA A 940 -15.37 21.95 6.03
N TYR A 941 -16.43 21.50 6.70
CA TYR A 941 -16.50 21.51 8.15
C TYR A 941 -15.37 20.70 8.77
N GLY A 942 -15.15 19.46 8.29
CA GLY A 942 -14.11 18.57 8.82
C GLY A 942 -12.68 19.13 8.67
N ASP A 943 -12.37 19.82 7.56
CA ASP A 943 -11.05 20.43 7.37
C ASP A 943 -10.84 21.70 8.22
N ARG A 944 -11.93 22.43 8.54
CA ARG A 944 -11.88 23.59 9.44
C ARG A 944 -11.79 23.19 10.91
N ASN A 945 -12.38 22.06 11.28
CA ASN A 945 -12.46 21.54 12.65
C ASN A 945 -11.74 20.17 12.72
N LEU A 946 -10.46 20.15 12.42
CA LEU A 946 -9.70 18.93 12.24
C LEU A 946 -9.55 18.15 13.55
N VAL A 947 -10.12 16.94 13.58
CA VAL A 947 -9.96 15.94 14.64
C VAL A 947 -9.59 14.63 13.95
N CYS A 948 -8.41 14.08 14.26
CA CYS A 948 -7.87 12.86 13.64
C CYS A 948 -7.62 11.74 14.67
N ALA A 949 -8.40 11.72 15.73
CA ALA A 949 -8.43 10.69 16.76
C ALA A 949 -9.89 10.34 17.07
N CYS A 950 -10.12 9.23 17.75
CA CYS A 950 -11.45 8.84 18.21
C CYS A 950 -12.06 9.95 19.09
N LEU A 951 -13.33 10.25 18.84
CA LEU A 951 -14.06 11.23 19.65
C LEU A 951 -14.26 10.71 21.08
N PRO A 952 -14.35 11.58 22.10
CA PRO A 952 -14.79 11.18 23.42
C PRO A 952 -16.15 10.45 23.35
N ILE A 953 -16.40 9.55 24.29
CA ILE A 953 -17.59 8.68 24.23
C ILE A 953 -18.89 9.51 24.29
N GLU A 954 -18.85 10.65 24.94
CA GLU A 954 -19.97 11.61 25.07
C GLU A 954 -20.38 12.20 23.70
N ALA A 955 -19.47 12.20 22.72
CA ALA A 955 -19.77 12.67 21.37
C ALA A 955 -20.59 11.68 20.54
N TYR A 956 -20.74 10.45 21.03
CA TYR A 956 -21.54 9.39 20.42
C TYR A 956 -22.87 9.14 21.18
N ALA A 957 -23.13 9.90 22.27
CA ALA A 957 -24.34 9.78 23.09
C ALA A 957 -25.59 10.44 22.46
#